data_83d9ec2e51db138cfcae4b3406bed16e
#
_entry.id   83d9ec2e51db138cfcae4b3406bed16e
#
_cell.length_a   1.000
_cell.length_b   1.000
_cell.length_c   1.000
_cell.angle_alpha   90.00
_cell.angle_beta   90.00
_cell.angle_gamma   90.00
#
_symmetry.space_group_name_H-M   'P 1'
#
loop_
_entity.id
_entity.type
_entity.pdbx_description
1 polymer ?
#
loop_
_entity_poly.entity_id
_entity_poly.type
_entity_poly.pdbx_seq_one_letter_code
_entity_poly.pdbx_strand_id
1 'polypeptide(L)'
;MAEPFDPSRRKALKLFSGVPMLPMFPLGGLATASMLSGCGGSDDLATPARPVANFVSAAFSAMAAPTLADPAAMAKTTVGSSLTVQLSDGSSRTFKLSYQPFFITGDMVPNIKGGTILAGGYVDINNQPIIDKSVVGKERQFYSDCPDGSSLIRLDNPAVKGIKGNAVFAVVQFEYATRDQSLVSMYGQLPSPIAVLTLDQDPATGKLTLVGYHNVDTSKVHGLWITCGASLSPWNTHLSSEEYEPDAATISSNSQFKGFSRNLFGSETTANPYHYGHLPEVTVNPDGTGTIKKHYCLGRISHELVQVMPDKRTVLMGDDATNGGLFMFVADREADLSAGTLYVAKWTQVSSSGAGAATLSWINLGHATSDEIESLANTLTAADIMDVKTADPLDTSYTKINFNGTFNWIRVKPGMTKAATFLETHRYAALVGGSMGFTKLEGTTVNIKDKVLYSAMSRVEKSMVRGNAASTDVAVDKAISAGAVYALNMKGGQTDRSGGAINSNWVPVDMAAPAALVGEDLATADALGNTANADRIANPDNLKFSEKLRTLFIGEDSSMHVNNFLWAYNVDTKTLSRVLSCPAGAESTGLHAVDEINGWTYVMSNFQHVGDWESPLHDKVKAALDPLVRANYKDRFGATVGYLTADPTSIKL
;
A
#
# COMPACT_ATOMS: atom_id res chain seq x y z
N MET A 1 37.61 -36.27 8.91
CA MET A 1 37.50 -37.01 7.65
C MET A 1 36.30 -36.45 6.94
N ALA A 2 36.50 -35.74 5.84
CA ALA A 2 35.46 -35.08 5.05
C ALA A 2 34.93 -36.09 4.02
N GLU A 3 33.61 -36.26 3.96
CA GLU A 3 32.99 -37.08 2.91
C GLU A 3 32.93 -36.33 1.57
N PRO A 4 33.03 -37.05 0.44
CA PRO A 4 33.18 -36.45 -0.87
C PRO A 4 31.83 -35.99 -1.46
N PHE A 5 31.88 -34.88 -2.15
CA PHE A 5 30.84 -34.20 -2.90
C PHE A 5 30.24 -35.08 -4.01
N ASP A 6 28.93 -35.32 -4.02
CA ASP A 6 28.18 -36.03 -5.07
C ASP A 6 27.87 -35.08 -6.26
N PRO A 7 28.36 -35.40 -7.50
CA PRO A 7 28.12 -34.54 -8.67
C PRO A 7 26.75 -34.72 -9.36
N SER A 8 25.85 -35.53 -8.83
CA SER A 8 24.58 -35.90 -9.50
C SER A 8 23.53 -34.82 -9.56
N ARG A 9 23.63 -33.77 -8.69
CA ARG A 9 22.66 -32.66 -8.64
C ARG A 9 22.86 -31.54 -9.67
N ARG A 10 23.94 -31.56 -10.45
CA ARG A 10 24.19 -30.57 -11.52
C ARG A 10 23.60 -30.93 -12.88
N LYS A 11 23.04 -32.13 -13.07
CA LYS A 11 22.47 -32.59 -14.37
C LYS A 11 20.98 -32.29 -14.55
N ALA A 12 20.26 -31.87 -13.54
CA ALA A 12 18.81 -31.55 -13.64
C ALA A 12 18.49 -30.16 -14.19
N LEU A 13 19.47 -29.27 -14.34
CA LEU A 13 19.25 -27.86 -14.77
C LEU A 13 19.65 -27.59 -16.25
N LYS A 14 19.94 -28.64 -17.06
CA LYS A 14 20.33 -28.48 -18.48
C LYS A 14 19.38 -29.12 -19.48
N LEU A 15 18.15 -29.44 -19.12
CA LEU A 15 17.20 -30.14 -20.00
C LEU A 15 16.04 -29.29 -20.52
N PHE A 16 16.15 -27.98 -20.51
CA PHE A 16 15.19 -27.05 -21.16
C PHE A 16 15.89 -25.99 -22.02
N SER A 17 16.77 -26.44 -22.93
CA SER A 17 17.17 -25.66 -24.09
C SER A 17 16.73 -26.42 -25.35
N GLY A 18 15.45 -26.28 -25.67
CA GLY A 18 14.87 -26.75 -26.93
C GLY A 18 15.23 -25.80 -28.06
N VAL A 19 15.82 -26.33 -29.07
CA VAL A 19 16.17 -25.67 -30.33
C VAL A 19 14.89 -25.25 -31.06
N PRO A 20 14.78 -24.04 -31.63
CA PRO A 20 13.62 -23.65 -32.45
C PRO A 20 13.73 -24.30 -33.84
N MET A 21 12.73 -25.10 -34.21
CA MET A 21 12.51 -25.51 -35.59
C MET A 21 11.96 -24.36 -36.43
N LEU A 22 12.67 -24.03 -37.49
CA LEU A 22 12.18 -23.17 -38.58
C LEU A 22 11.16 -23.95 -39.42
N PRO A 23 10.01 -23.35 -39.78
CA PRO A 23 9.16 -23.91 -40.84
C PRO A 23 9.67 -23.45 -42.22
N MET A 24 9.94 -24.44 -43.09
CA MET A 24 10.17 -24.24 -44.53
C MET A 24 8.87 -23.73 -45.21
N PHE A 25 9.00 -22.68 -45.99
CA PHE A 25 7.99 -22.30 -46.97
C PHE A 25 8.26 -22.96 -48.32
N PRO A 26 7.23 -23.41 -49.04
CA PRO A 26 7.39 -23.82 -50.47
C PRO A 26 7.25 -22.59 -51.36
N LEU A 27 8.21 -22.45 -52.27
CA LEU A 27 8.15 -21.57 -53.44
C LEU A 27 7.18 -22.14 -54.50
N GLY A 28 6.43 -21.28 -55.13
CA GLY A 28 5.79 -21.62 -56.39
C GLY A 28 4.70 -20.63 -56.82
N GLY A 29 4.92 -19.91 -57.90
CA GLY A 29 3.85 -19.32 -58.68
C GLY A 29 4.13 -17.93 -59.28
N LEU A 30 4.92 -17.88 -60.38
CA LEU A 30 4.86 -16.76 -61.34
C LEU A 30 3.47 -16.69 -62.02
N ALA A 31 2.91 -15.51 -62.10
CA ALA A 31 1.89 -15.20 -63.13
C ALA A 31 2.09 -13.77 -63.66
N THR A 32 2.09 -13.74 -64.93
CA THR A 32 2.45 -12.69 -65.90
C THR A 32 1.57 -11.45 -65.89
N ALA A 33 2.22 -10.32 -66.15
CA ALA A 33 1.61 -9.03 -66.42
C ALA A 33 0.80 -9.02 -67.71
N SER A 34 -0.32 -8.32 -67.71
CA SER A 34 -0.95 -7.75 -68.91
C SER A 34 -1.22 -6.28 -68.67
N MET A 35 -0.55 -5.47 -69.47
CA MET A 35 -0.83 -4.03 -69.60
C MET A 35 -2.15 -3.80 -70.33
N LEU A 36 -2.97 -2.92 -69.79
CA LEU A 36 -3.98 -2.18 -70.54
C LEU A 36 -3.95 -0.73 -70.08
N SER A 37 -3.57 0.15 -70.99
CA SER A 37 -3.62 1.60 -70.87
C SER A 37 -5.08 2.07 -70.96
N GLY A 38 -5.46 2.94 -70.04
CA GLY A 38 -6.71 3.69 -70.03
C GLY A 38 -6.50 5.02 -69.30
N CYS A 39 -6.82 6.09 -70.00
CA CYS A 39 -6.63 7.48 -69.59
C CYS A 39 -7.53 7.92 -68.45
N GLY A 40 -6.99 8.80 -67.61
CA GLY A 40 -7.66 10.00 -67.05
C GLY A 40 -8.51 9.78 -65.81
N GLY A 41 -7.96 10.15 -64.66
CA GLY A 41 -8.66 10.39 -63.43
C GLY A 41 -7.65 10.68 -62.33
N SER A 42 -7.64 11.89 -61.80
CA SER A 42 -6.87 12.26 -60.60
C SER A 42 -7.48 11.57 -59.39
N ASP A 43 -7.07 10.34 -59.15
CA ASP A 43 -7.35 9.68 -57.87
C ASP A 43 -6.22 10.03 -56.89
N ASP A 44 -6.56 10.83 -55.89
CA ASP A 44 -5.77 10.92 -54.66
C ASP A 44 -5.59 9.50 -54.12
N LEU A 45 -4.42 8.91 -54.39
CA LEU A 45 -4.01 7.66 -53.74
C LEU A 45 -3.92 7.94 -52.26
N ALA A 46 -4.99 7.61 -51.53
CA ALA A 46 -4.98 7.57 -50.07
C ALA A 46 -3.77 6.73 -49.66
N THR A 47 -2.75 7.37 -49.12
CA THR A 47 -1.61 6.69 -48.52
C THR A 47 -2.15 5.67 -47.52
N PRO A 48 -1.83 4.37 -47.64
CA PRO A 48 -2.34 3.40 -46.69
C PRO A 48 -1.97 3.85 -45.27
N ALA A 49 -2.98 3.95 -44.39
CA ALA A 49 -2.78 4.37 -43.04
C ALA A 49 -1.66 3.50 -42.41
N ARG A 50 -0.59 4.15 -41.98
CA ARG A 50 0.53 3.45 -41.32
C ARG A 50 -0.03 2.65 -40.15
N PRO A 51 0.28 1.35 -39.99
CA PRO A 51 -0.22 0.58 -38.84
C PRO A 51 0.12 1.33 -37.57
N VAL A 52 -0.85 1.47 -36.66
CA VAL A 52 -0.61 2.09 -35.36
C VAL A 52 0.39 1.19 -34.62
N ALA A 53 1.53 1.75 -34.27
CA ALA A 53 2.55 1.03 -33.53
C ALA A 53 2.05 0.72 -32.11
N ASN A 54 2.08 -0.56 -31.72
CA ASN A 54 1.61 -1.01 -30.41
C ASN A 54 2.73 -0.95 -29.38
N PHE A 55 2.36 -0.80 -28.10
CA PHE A 55 3.26 -0.91 -26.95
C PHE A 55 3.92 -2.31 -26.92
N VAL A 56 5.24 -2.35 -26.67
CA VAL A 56 6.02 -3.59 -26.52
C VAL A 56 6.59 -3.69 -25.10
N SER A 57 7.33 -2.67 -24.67
CA SER A 57 7.96 -2.65 -23.34
C SER A 57 8.23 -1.23 -22.88
N ALA A 58 8.54 -1.08 -21.59
CA ALA A 58 8.91 0.19 -21.01
C ALA A 58 10.10 0.03 -20.05
N ALA A 59 10.91 1.09 -19.92
CA ALA A 59 12.01 1.16 -18.99
C ALA A 59 12.12 2.55 -18.38
N PHE A 60 12.29 2.61 -17.06
CA PHE A 60 12.59 3.84 -16.35
C PHE A 60 14.09 4.11 -16.34
N SER A 61 14.50 5.38 -16.59
CA SER A 61 15.85 5.83 -16.25
C SER A 61 15.85 6.32 -14.81
N ALA A 62 16.85 5.90 -14.03
CA ALA A 62 16.98 6.35 -12.65
C ALA A 62 17.41 7.82 -12.56
N MET A 63 16.92 8.53 -11.55
CA MET A 63 17.44 9.83 -11.13
C MET A 63 18.51 9.66 -10.05
N ALA A 64 19.44 10.62 -9.97
CA ALA A 64 20.35 10.73 -8.83
C ALA A 64 19.58 11.13 -7.56
N ALA A 65 19.99 10.63 -6.39
CA ALA A 65 19.49 11.14 -5.11
C ALA A 65 19.86 12.63 -4.97
N PRO A 66 18.95 13.51 -4.48
CA PRO A 66 19.28 14.89 -4.22
C PRO A 66 20.29 15.01 -3.06
N THR A 67 21.11 16.08 -3.08
CA THR A 67 22.14 16.32 -2.07
C THR A 67 22.14 17.77 -1.61
N LEU A 68 22.91 18.11 -0.58
CA LEU A 68 23.08 19.49 -0.10
C LEU A 68 23.75 20.44 -1.13
N ALA A 69 24.20 19.93 -2.28
CA ALA A 69 24.56 20.80 -3.40
C ALA A 69 23.36 21.55 -4.00
N ASP A 70 22.14 20.97 -3.83
CA ASP A 70 20.85 21.62 -4.14
C ASP A 70 19.85 21.37 -3.00
N PRO A 71 19.91 22.16 -1.90
CA PRO A 71 18.99 22.02 -0.78
C PRO A 71 17.51 22.22 -1.18
N ALA A 72 17.24 23.03 -2.22
CA ALA A 72 15.88 23.25 -2.70
C ALA A 72 15.28 21.98 -3.32
N ALA A 73 16.09 21.16 -3.99
CA ALA A 73 15.67 19.86 -4.51
C ALA A 73 15.38 18.84 -3.38
N MET A 74 16.16 18.90 -2.28
CA MET A 74 15.90 18.06 -1.10
C MET A 74 14.64 18.48 -0.33
N ALA A 75 14.27 19.76 -0.36
CA ALA A 75 13.15 20.33 0.42
C ALA A 75 11.80 20.30 -0.34
N LYS A 76 11.72 19.64 -1.48
CA LYS A 76 10.49 19.49 -2.28
C LYS A 76 10.50 18.16 -3.01
N THR A 77 9.34 17.81 -3.61
CA THR A 77 9.29 16.69 -4.56
C THR A 77 10.18 16.96 -5.75
N THR A 78 11.06 16.02 -6.06
CA THR A 78 11.99 16.13 -7.19
C THR A 78 11.87 14.90 -8.09
N VAL A 79 11.69 15.13 -9.40
CA VAL A 79 11.63 14.10 -10.44
C VAL A 79 12.69 14.42 -11.48
N GLY A 80 13.68 13.54 -11.58
CA GLY A 80 14.77 13.65 -12.56
C GLY A 80 14.84 12.45 -13.50
N SER A 81 13.84 11.59 -13.46
CA SER A 81 13.72 10.35 -14.23
C SER A 81 12.97 10.54 -15.56
N SER A 82 13.04 9.53 -16.41
CA SER A 82 12.23 9.42 -17.64
C SER A 82 11.72 8.01 -17.84
N LEU A 83 10.66 7.86 -18.63
CA LEU A 83 10.12 6.58 -19.07
C LEU A 83 10.30 6.44 -20.58
N THR A 84 11.04 5.44 -21.04
CA THR A 84 11.18 5.11 -22.46
C THR A 84 10.29 3.91 -22.78
N VAL A 85 9.41 4.10 -23.76
CA VAL A 85 8.49 3.08 -24.29
C VAL A 85 8.99 2.62 -25.65
N GLN A 86 9.07 1.31 -25.86
CA GLN A 86 9.38 0.67 -27.13
C GLN A 86 8.08 0.28 -27.84
N LEU A 87 8.03 0.49 -29.15
CA LEU A 87 6.86 0.21 -29.98
C LEU A 87 7.14 -0.89 -31.00
N SER A 88 6.08 -1.53 -31.50
CA SER A 88 6.14 -2.69 -32.40
C SER A 88 6.74 -2.43 -33.78
N ASP A 89 6.85 -1.16 -34.18
CA ASP A 89 7.51 -0.73 -35.43
C ASP A 89 9.02 -0.46 -35.22
N GLY A 90 9.57 -0.77 -34.04
CA GLY A 90 10.96 -0.50 -33.67
C GLY A 90 11.25 0.91 -33.22
N SER A 91 10.27 1.81 -33.26
CA SER A 91 10.43 3.17 -32.73
C SER A 91 10.34 3.19 -31.20
N SER A 92 10.85 4.26 -30.60
CA SER A 92 10.70 4.52 -29.16
C SER A 92 10.13 5.90 -28.89
N ARG A 93 9.49 6.02 -27.72
CA ARG A 93 8.98 7.28 -27.22
C ARG A 93 9.47 7.46 -25.78
N THR A 94 10.10 8.61 -25.50
CA THR A 94 10.58 8.94 -24.15
C THR A 94 9.72 10.04 -23.55
N PHE A 95 9.22 9.78 -22.35
CA PHE A 95 8.48 10.72 -21.52
C PHE A 95 9.41 11.27 -20.44
N LYS A 96 9.62 12.60 -20.43
CA LYS A 96 10.27 13.27 -19.30
C LYS A 96 9.27 13.33 -18.16
N LEU A 97 9.55 12.61 -17.06
CA LEU A 97 8.64 12.54 -15.94
C LEU A 97 8.61 13.85 -15.15
N SER A 98 7.47 14.13 -14.56
CA SER A 98 7.21 15.28 -13.70
C SER A 98 6.17 14.90 -12.63
N TYR A 99 6.05 15.72 -11.59
CA TYR A 99 5.06 15.54 -10.54
C TYR A 99 3.99 16.65 -10.62
N GLN A 100 2.73 16.27 -10.56
CA GLN A 100 1.59 17.18 -10.60
C GLN A 100 0.80 17.10 -9.28
N PRO A 101 0.87 18.12 -8.42
CA PRO A 101 0.02 18.18 -7.22
C PRO A 101 -1.43 18.53 -7.60
N PHE A 102 -2.38 17.95 -6.85
CA PHE A 102 -3.76 18.41 -6.84
C PHE A 102 -3.94 19.55 -5.83
N PHE A 103 -3.36 19.39 -4.65
CA PHE A 103 -3.36 20.38 -3.55
C PHE A 103 -2.28 20.04 -2.51
N ILE A 104 -2.02 20.99 -1.64
CA ILE A 104 -1.38 20.79 -0.35
C ILE A 104 -2.48 20.76 0.70
N THR A 105 -2.46 19.81 1.65
CA THR A 105 -3.45 19.74 2.73
C THR A 105 -3.53 21.07 3.48
N GLY A 106 -4.73 21.44 3.93
CA GLY A 106 -5.00 22.77 4.45
C GLY A 106 -5.23 23.86 3.37
N ASP A 107 -5.25 23.52 2.07
CA ASP A 107 -5.75 24.42 1.02
C ASP A 107 -7.27 24.44 1.02
N MET A 108 -7.85 25.58 0.63
CA MET A 108 -9.26 25.71 0.32
C MET A 108 -9.48 25.25 -1.14
N VAL A 109 -10.10 24.09 -1.32
CA VAL A 109 -10.32 23.46 -2.63
C VAL A 109 -11.80 23.52 -3.04
N PRO A 110 -12.13 23.37 -4.35
CA PRO A 110 -13.52 23.36 -4.81
C PRO A 110 -14.36 22.29 -4.11
N ASN A 111 -15.51 22.66 -3.53
CA ASN A 111 -16.46 21.72 -2.94
C ASN A 111 -17.51 21.32 -3.99
N ILE A 112 -17.81 20.01 -4.12
CA ILE A 112 -18.83 19.52 -5.07
C ILE A 112 -20.23 20.12 -4.81
N LYS A 113 -20.51 20.56 -3.56
CA LYS A 113 -21.74 21.23 -3.16
C LYS A 113 -21.75 22.74 -3.44
N GLY A 114 -20.66 23.27 -4.02
CA GLY A 114 -20.42 24.69 -4.26
C GLY A 114 -19.58 25.36 -3.18
N GLY A 115 -18.91 26.45 -3.54
CA GLY A 115 -17.94 27.12 -2.68
C GLY A 115 -16.64 26.31 -2.53
N THR A 116 -16.01 26.43 -1.36
CA THR A 116 -14.74 25.76 -1.06
C THR A 116 -14.83 24.96 0.24
N ILE A 117 -13.92 24.01 0.42
CA ILE A 117 -13.78 23.17 1.62
C ILE A 117 -12.28 23.02 1.95
N LEU A 118 -11.96 22.83 3.21
CA LEU A 118 -10.60 22.60 3.67
C LEU A 118 -10.14 21.18 3.31
N ALA A 119 -9.11 21.05 2.49
CA ALA A 119 -8.55 19.75 2.10
C ALA A 119 -7.89 19.05 3.29
N GLY A 120 -8.27 17.79 3.56
CA GLY A 120 -7.81 17.02 4.72
C GLY A 120 -8.39 17.47 6.04
N GLY A 121 -9.46 18.30 6.03
CA GLY A 121 -10.10 18.82 7.24
C GLY A 121 -10.81 17.76 8.07
N TYR A 122 -10.57 17.74 9.39
CA TYR A 122 -11.18 16.81 10.34
C TYR A 122 -12.59 17.23 10.74
N VAL A 123 -13.46 16.25 10.86
CA VAL A 123 -14.85 16.44 11.30
C VAL A 123 -15.22 15.41 12.39
N ASP A 124 -16.14 15.79 13.27
CA ASP A 124 -16.69 14.92 14.31
C ASP A 124 -17.76 13.94 13.74
N ILE A 125 -18.36 13.13 14.62
CA ILE A 125 -19.39 12.15 14.26
C ILE A 125 -20.66 12.81 13.65
N ASN A 126 -20.87 14.09 13.85
CA ASN A 126 -21.97 14.88 13.30
C ASN A 126 -21.56 15.67 12.05
N ASN A 127 -20.39 15.36 11.48
CA ASN A 127 -19.77 16.07 10.35
C ASN A 127 -19.51 17.57 10.64
N GLN A 128 -19.29 17.96 11.92
CA GLN A 128 -18.90 19.31 12.29
C GLN A 128 -17.37 19.41 12.35
N PRO A 129 -16.79 20.56 11.93
CA PRO A 129 -15.35 20.79 12.01
C PRO A 129 -14.80 20.61 13.42
N ILE A 130 -13.74 19.81 13.56
CA ILE A 130 -12.97 19.70 14.80
C ILE A 130 -11.96 20.86 14.83
N ILE A 131 -12.02 21.70 15.86
CA ILE A 131 -11.25 22.94 15.95
C ILE A 131 -10.03 22.78 16.83
N ASP A 132 -8.86 23.05 16.27
CA ASP A 132 -7.61 23.26 17.02
C ASP A 132 -7.69 24.58 17.79
N LYS A 133 -7.75 24.48 19.11
CA LYS A 133 -7.79 25.60 20.05
C LYS A 133 -6.51 25.72 20.87
N SER A 134 -5.45 25.02 20.47
CA SER A 134 -4.18 24.97 21.23
C SER A 134 -3.46 26.32 21.31
N VAL A 135 -3.72 27.24 20.36
CA VAL A 135 -3.17 28.59 20.37
C VAL A 135 -4.33 29.59 20.38
N VAL A 136 -4.50 30.31 21.51
CA VAL A 136 -5.58 31.28 21.69
C VAL A 136 -5.48 32.40 20.64
N GLY A 137 -6.62 32.70 19.99
CA GLY A 137 -6.74 33.73 18.94
C GLY A 137 -6.21 33.28 17.56
N LYS A 138 -5.86 32.00 17.40
CA LYS A 138 -5.48 31.37 16.13
C LYS A 138 -6.25 30.07 15.88
N GLU A 139 -7.45 29.98 16.45
CA GLU A 139 -8.30 28.80 16.31
C GLU A 139 -8.56 28.52 14.83
N ARG A 140 -8.39 27.26 14.42
CA ARG A 140 -8.64 26.81 13.06
C ARG A 140 -9.17 25.38 13.06
N GLN A 141 -9.84 24.96 11.99
CA GLN A 141 -10.14 23.55 11.81
C GLN A 141 -8.83 22.75 11.72
N PHE A 142 -8.75 21.61 12.41
CA PHE A 142 -7.68 20.64 12.18
C PHE A 142 -7.72 20.15 10.74
N TYR A 143 -6.55 19.98 10.14
CA TYR A 143 -6.37 19.27 8.88
C TYR A 143 -5.13 18.36 8.98
N SER A 144 -5.15 17.28 8.23
CA SER A 144 -4.07 16.29 8.22
C SER A 144 -2.86 16.80 7.47
N ASP A 145 -1.68 16.49 7.97
CA ASP A 145 -0.41 16.56 7.25
C ASP A 145 0.07 15.17 6.80
N CYS A 146 -0.83 14.14 6.88
CA CYS A 146 -0.56 12.76 6.53
C CYS A 146 -1.58 12.20 5.53
N PRO A 147 -1.63 12.69 4.26
CA PRO A 147 -2.40 12.03 3.21
C PRO A 147 -1.73 10.70 2.86
N ASP A 148 -2.50 9.62 2.89
CA ASP A 148 -2.04 8.28 2.62
C ASP A 148 -2.79 7.63 1.46
N GLY A 149 -3.26 6.40 1.62
CA GLY A 149 -3.83 5.54 0.61
C GLY A 149 -4.70 6.24 -0.41
N SER A 150 -4.48 5.96 -1.68
CA SER A 150 -5.27 6.54 -2.76
C SER A 150 -5.69 5.52 -3.81
N SER A 151 -6.80 5.83 -4.51
CA SER A 151 -7.27 5.08 -5.68
C SER A 151 -7.75 6.03 -6.75
N LEU A 152 -7.42 5.75 -8.01
CA LEU A 152 -7.93 6.49 -9.16
C LEU A 152 -9.02 5.64 -9.85
N ILE A 153 -10.20 6.23 -10.05
CA ILE A 153 -11.43 5.52 -10.39
C ILE A 153 -12.08 6.16 -11.62
N ARG A 154 -12.50 5.33 -12.57
CA ARG A 154 -13.36 5.73 -13.67
C ARG A 154 -14.75 5.13 -13.47
N LEU A 155 -15.79 5.93 -13.62
CA LEU A 155 -17.18 5.49 -13.68
C LEU A 155 -17.71 5.59 -15.12
N ASP A 156 -18.58 4.66 -15.49
CA ASP A 156 -19.14 4.66 -16.85
C ASP A 156 -20.17 5.78 -17.06
N ASN A 157 -20.90 6.17 -16.01
CA ASN A 157 -21.96 7.18 -16.09
C ASN A 157 -21.80 8.25 -15.00
N PRO A 158 -20.73 9.07 -15.03
CA PRO A 158 -20.55 10.14 -14.06
C PRO A 158 -21.60 11.24 -14.27
N ALA A 159 -22.11 11.79 -13.16
CA ALA A 159 -23.15 12.83 -13.14
C ALA A 159 -22.68 14.12 -12.44
N VAL A 160 -21.38 14.44 -12.55
CA VAL A 160 -20.72 15.59 -11.93
C VAL A 160 -20.76 16.84 -12.80
N LYS A 161 -20.70 18.02 -12.16
CA LYS A 161 -20.63 19.31 -12.85
C LYS A 161 -19.19 19.80 -12.97
N GLY A 162 -18.94 20.75 -13.88
CA GLY A 162 -17.64 21.41 -14.05
C GLY A 162 -16.61 20.64 -14.86
N ILE A 163 -16.94 19.47 -15.38
CA ILE A 163 -16.09 18.68 -16.27
C ILE A 163 -16.15 19.26 -17.69
N LYS A 164 -15.00 19.46 -18.30
CA LYS A 164 -14.82 19.91 -19.71
C LYS A 164 -14.32 18.78 -20.60
N GLY A 165 -13.52 17.87 -20.04
CA GLY A 165 -13.00 16.69 -20.70
C GLY A 165 -13.69 15.41 -20.24
N ASN A 166 -12.94 14.49 -19.62
CA ASN A 166 -13.47 13.25 -19.06
C ASN A 166 -13.51 13.32 -17.54
N ALA A 167 -14.60 12.88 -16.93
CA ALA A 167 -14.66 12.74 -15.48
C ALA A 167 -13.83 11.55 -15.01
N VAL A 168 -12.94 11.79 -14.07
CA VAL A 168 -12.17 10.79 -13.33
C VAL A 168 -12.31 11.12 -11.85
N PHE A 169 -12.28 10.10 -11.00
CA PHE A 169 -12.36 10.28 -9.56
C PHE A 169 -11.09 9.75 -8.90
N ALA A 170 -10.72 10.36 -7.77
CA ALA A 170 -9.77 9.75 -6.86
C ALA A 170 -10.40 9.67 -5.46
N VAL A 171 -10.09 8.60 -4.73
CA VAL A 171 -10.34 8.54 -3.29
C VAL A 171 -9.01 8.67 -2.61
N VAL A 172 -8.93 9.53 -1.59
CA VAL A 172 -7.75 9.77 -0.79
C VAL A 172 -8.14 9.73 0.68
N GLN A 173 -7.42 8.97 1.47
CA GLN A 173 -7.55 8.92 2.92
C GLN A 173 -6.43 9.71 3.59
N PHE A 174 -6.69 10.18 4.82
CA PHE A 174 -5.76 10.99 5.60
C PHE A 174 -5.58 10.30 6.94
N GLU A 175 -4.40 9.80 7.18
CA GLU A 175 -4.11 8.87 8.26
C GLU A 175 -4.26 9.52 9.64
N TYR A 176 -3.45 10.54 9.93
CA TYR A 176 -3.49 11.30 11.19
C TYR A 176 -3.06 12.76 10.97
N ALA A 177 -3.03 13.55 12.03
CA ALA A 177 -2.29 14.80 12.12
C ALA A 177 -1.13 14.61 13.09
N THR A 178 0.08 15.03 12.70
CA THR A 178 1.27 14.85 13.55
C THR A 178 1.16 15.67 14.83
N ARG A 179 0.59 16.89 14.78
CA ARG A 179 0.59 17.85 15.90
C ARG A 179 -0.49 18.90 15.79
N ASP A 180 -0.82 19.52 16.91
CA ASP A 180 -1.59 20.76 16.97
C ASP A 180 -0.71 22.01 16.74
N GLN A 181 -1.30 23.22 16.71
CA GLN A 181 -0.56 24.47 16.50
C GLN A 181 0.44 24.79 17.63
N SER A 182 0.27 24.21 18.83
CA SER A 182 1.22 24.34 19.93
C SER A 182 2.36 23.29 19.87
N LEU A 183 2.38 22.46 18.81
CA LEU A 183 3.34 21.41 18.54
C LEU A 183 3.21 20.17 19.48
N VAL A 184 2.07 20.01 20.12
CA VAL A 184 1.75 18.79 20.87
C VAL A 184 1.28 17.71 19.90
N SER A 185 1.77 16.48 20.08
CA SER A 185 1.41 15.34 19.22
C SER A 185 -0.10 15.08 19.23
N MET A 186 -0.65 14.94 18.02
CA MET A 186 -2.04 14.57 17.78
C MET A 186 -2.18 13.18 17.16
N TYR A 187 -1.08 12.43 17.08
CA TYR A 187 -1.06 11.08 16.49
C TYR A 187 -2.18 10.20 17.07
N GLY A 188 -3.05 9.69 16.18
CA GLY A 188 -4.20 8.84 16.54
C GLY A 188 -5.23 9.45 17.49
N GLN A 189 -5.25 10.78 17.67
CA GLN A 189 -6.25 11.45 18.50
C GLN A 189 -7.40 12.08 17.72
N LEU A 190 -7.35 12.04 16.38
CA LEU A 190 -8.38 12.59 15.50
C LEU A 190 -8.93 11.47 14.59
N PRO A 191 -10.24 11.50 14.24
CA PRO A 191 -10.81 10.51 13.34
C PRO A 191 -10.33 10.74 11.90
N SER A 192 -9.76 9.73 11.26
CA SER A 192 -9.20 9.83 9.91
C SER A 192 -10.26 10.21 8.88
N PRO A 193 -10.10 11.30 8.10
CA PRO A 193 -10.99 11.61 6.99
C PRO A 193 -10.69 10.77 5.76
N ILE A 194 -11.72 10.51 4.94
CA ILE A 194 -11.58 10.03 3.56
C ILE A 194 -12.33 10.99 2.63
N ALA A 195 -11.72 11.34 1.50
CA ALA A 195 -12.31 12.24 0.53
C ALA A 195 -12.40 11.63 -0.87
N VAL A 196 -13.49 11.96 -1.57
CA VAL A 196 -13.63 11.75 -3.01
C VAL A 196 -13.25 13.04 -3.72
N LEU A 197 -12.30 12.95 -4.64
CA LEU A 197 -11.88 14.02 -5.54
C LEU A 197 -12.57 13.82 -6.89
N THR A 198 -13.16 14.87 -7.43
CA THR A 198 -13.64 14.91 -8.82
C THR A 198 -12.59 15.61 -9.67
N LEU A 199 -12.09 14.92 -10.67
CA LEU A 199 -11.00 15.35 -11.54
C LEU A 199 -11.50 15.52 -12.98
N ASP A 200 -11.13 16.63 -13.61
CA ASP A 200 -11.33 16.88 -15.06
C ASP A 200 -10.07 16.42 -15.80
N GLN A 201 -10.18 15.35 -16.58
CA GLN A 201 -9.10 14.85 -17.43
C GLN A 201 -9.15 15.53 -18.80
N ASP A 202 -8.12 16.29 -19.14
CA ASP A 202 -7.95 16.86 -20.47
C ASP A 202 -7.75 15.74 -21.51
N PRO A 203 -8.62 15.58 -22.51
CA PRO A 203 -8.50 14.50 -23.49
C PRO A 203 -7.26 14.58 -24.37
N ALA A 204 -6.72 15.79 -24.59
CA ALA A 204 -5.57 16.00 -25.47
C ALA A 204 -4.24 15.74 -24.76
N THR A 205 -4.16 16.03 -23.48
CA THR A 205 -2.90 15.95 -22.71
C THR A 205 -2.91 14.87 -21.63
N GLY A 206 -4.08 14.37 -21.25
CA GLY A 206 -4.26 13.44 -20.12
C GLY A 206 -4.02 14.06 -18.75
N LYS A 207 -3.78 15.38 -18.65
CA LYS A 207 -3.59 16.04 -17.36
C LYS A 207 -4.88 16.07 -16.57
N LEU A 208 -4.77 15.83 -15.25
CA LEU A 208 -5.87 15.82 -14.31
C LEU A 208 -5.93 17.14 -13.53
N THR A 209 -7.12 17.74 -13.45
CA THR A 209 -7.35 18.97 -12.68
C THR A 209 -8.44 18.74 -11.65
N LEU A 210 -8.20 19.09 -10.39
CA LEU A 210 -9.20 19.00 -9.32
C LEU A 210 -10.32 20.03 -9.54
N VAL A 211 -11.56 19.57 -9.66
CA VAL A 211 -12.77 20.41 -9.84
C VAL A 211 -13.81 20.22 -8.77
N GLY A 212 -13.67 19.20 -7.90
CA GLY A 212 -14.55 18.95 -6.79
C GLY A 212 -13.90 18.10 -5.71
N TYR A 213 -14.28 18.35 -4.46
CA TYR A 213 -13.82 17.63 -3.27
C TYR A 213 -15.01 17.35 -2.38
N HIS A 214 -15.08 16.14 -1.81
CA HIS A 214 -16.16 15.71 -0.93
C HIS A 214 -15.62 14.83 0.19
N ASN A 215 -15.77 15.23 1.46
CA ASN A 215 -15.55 14.35 2.59
C ASN A 215 -16.64 13.28 2.64
N VAL A 216 -16.23 12.00 2.71
CA VAL A 216 -17.14 10.86 2.90
C VAL A 216 -17.66 10.89 4.33
N ASP A 217 -18.98 10.72 4.50
CA ASP A 217 -19.61 10.61 5.81
C ASP A 217 -19.29 9.27 6.44
N THR A 218 -18.48 9.26 7.51
CA THR A 218 -18.04 8.08 8.25
C THR A 218 -18.87 7.78 9.50
N SER A 219 -19.93 8.56 9.75
CA SER A 219 -20.74 8.45 10.97
C SER A 219 -21.38 7.07 11.15
N LYS A 220 -21.82 6.45 10.05
CA LYS A 220 -22.44 5.11 10.05
C LYS A 220 -21.49 3.95 10.34
N VAL A 221 -20.18 4.20 10.25
CA VAL A 221 -19.12 3.22 10.54
C VAL A 221 -18.31 3.63 11.79
N HIS A 222 -18.89 4.45 12.65
CA HIS A 222 -18.31 4.92 13.92
C HIS A 222 -17.05 5.79 13.78
N GLY A 223 -16.87 6.46 12.63
CA GLY A 223 -15.62 7.14 12.29
C GLY A 223 -14.52 6.13 11.88
N LEU A 224 -13.32 6.62 11.59
CA LEU A 224 -12.19 5.82 11.17
C LEU A 224 -10.97 6.09 12.04
N TRP A 225 -10.17 5.05 12.26
CA TRP A 225 -8.98 5.06 13.09
C TRP A 225 -7.74 4.84 12.24
N ILE A 226 -6.80 5.79 12.21
CA ILE A 226 -5.48 5.70 11.56
C ILE A 226 -5.56 4.90 10.24
N THR A 227 -6.12 5.52 9.18
CA THR A 227 -6.27 4.87 7.87
C THR A 227 -4.98 5.01 7.07
N CYS A 228 -4.25 3.92 6.89
CA CYS A 228 -2.95 3.87 6.24
C CYS A 228 -3.04 3.55 4.74
N GLY A 229 -2.44 2.47 4.25
CA GLY A 229 -2.42 2.11 2.83
C GLY A 229 -3.80 1.78 2.24
N ALA A 230 -3.94 1.90 0.92
CA ALA A 230 -5.17 1.55 0.23
C ALA A 230 -4.94 0.90 -1.12
N SER A 231 -5.93 0.15 -1.59
CA SER A 231 -5.96 -0.43 -2.93
C SER A 231 -7.29 -0.23 -3.64
N LEU A 232 -7.28 -0.40 -4.96
CA LEU A 232 -8.49 -0.46 -5.76
C LEU A 232 -8.94 -1.93 -5.87
N SER A 233 -10.19 -2.20 -5.51
CA SER A 233 -10.78 -3.53 -5.72
C SER A 233 -10.98 -3.83 -7.21
N PRO A 234 -11.04 -5.11 -7.62
CA PRO A 234 -11.38 -5.48 -8.99
C PRO A 234 -12.82 -5.10 -9.42
N TRP A 235 -13.66 -4.65 -8.51
CA TRP A 235 -15.00 -4.12 -8.77
C TRP A 235 -15.12 -2.61 -8.57
N ASN A 236 -13.95 -1.92 -8.63
CA ASN A 236 -13.86 -0.46 -8.74
C ASN A 236 -14.31 0.31 -7.47
N THR A 237 -14.03 -0.25 -6.29
CA THR A 237 -14.16 0.43 -5.00
C THR A 237 -12.80 0.65 -4.36
N HIS A 238 -12.68 1.68 -3.51
CA HIS A 238 -11.49 1.94 -2.74
C HIS A 238 -11.52 1.11 -1.46
N LEU A 239 -10.52 0.25 -1.27
CA LEU A 239 -10.31 -0.53 -0.06
C LEU A 239 -9.28 0.20 0.80
N SER A 240 -9.74 0.74 1.91
CA SER A 240 -8.94 1.39 2.93
C SER A 240 -8.42 0.37 3.95
N SER A 241 -7.74 0.83 4.97
CA SER A 241 -7.21 0.01 6.07
C SER A 241 -7.29 0.80 7.36
N GLU A 242 -7.49 0.15 8.49
CA GLU A 242 -7.32 0.73 9.83
C GLU A 242 -6.13 0.06 10.50
N GLU A 243 -5.12 0.85 10.84
CA GLU A 243 -3.85 0.41 11.37
C GLU A 243 -3.77 0.55 12.89
N TYR A 244 -2.84 -0.15 13.54
CA TYR A 244 -2.58 -0.09 14.99
C TYR A 244 -3.86 -0.15 15.83
N GLU A 245 -4.65 -1.20 15.64
CA GLU A 245 -5.92 -1.40 16.33
C GLU A 245 -5.79 -1.20 17.84
N PRO A 246 -6.69 -0.41 18.47
CA PRO A 246 -6.61 -0.14 19.91
C PRO A 246 -6.76 -1.43 20.71
N ASP A 247 -5.78 -1.80 21.56
CA ASP A 247 -5.86 -3.01 22.39
C ASP A 247 -7.01 -2.92 23.39
N ALA A 248 -8.07 -3.68 23.13
CA ALA A 248 -9.28 -3.68 23.94
C ALA A 248 -9.03 -4.14 25.39
N ALA A 249 -8.01 -4.99 25.63
CA ALA A 249 -7.68 -5.48 26.98
C ALA A 249 -7.09 -4.37 27.88
N THR A 250 -6.49 -3.33 27.28
CA THR A 250 -5.83 -2.24 28.02
C THR A 250 -6.44 -0.86 27.72
N ILE A 251 -7.57 -0.81 27.04
CA ILE A 251 -8.17 0.41 26.47
C ILE A 251 -8.43 1.51 27.50
N SER A 252 -8.78 1.14 28.74
CA SER A 252 -9.06 2.10 29.80
C SER A 252 -7.87 2.98 30.20
N SER A 253 -6.64 2.55 29.89
CA SER A 253 -5.40 3.30 30.13
C SER A 253 -4.85 3.99 28.86
N ASN A 254 -5.45 3.77 27.68
CA ASN A 254 -4.97 4.32 26.41
C ASN A 254 -5.40 5.79 26.24
N SER A 255 -4.47 6.73 26.47
CA SER A 255 -4.72 8.18 26.37
C SER A 255 -4.98 8.63 24.93
N GLN A 256 -4.34 8.00 23.94
CA GLN A 256 -4.53 8.26 22.53
C GLN A 256 -5.99 7.97 22.13
N PHE A 257 -6.49 6.79 22.45
CA PHE A 257 -7.88 6.41 22.18
C PHE A 257 -8.92 7.25 22.93
N LYS A 258 -8.61 7.69 24.16
CA LYS A 258 -9.44 8.68 24.86
C LYS A 258 -9.50 10.03 24.13
N GLY A 259 -8.37 10.49 23.60
CA GLY A 259 -8.30 11.69 22.77
C GLY A 259 -9.14 11.55 21.51
N PHE A 260 -9.02 10.44 20.81
CA PHE A 260 -9.86 10.09 19.65
C PHE A 260 -11.35 10.11 19.98
N SER A 261 -11.74 9.39 21.03
CA SER A 261 -13.14 9.34 21.48
C SER A 261 -13.70 10.73 21.83
N ARG A 262 -12.91 11.56 22.51
CA ARG A 262 -13.29 12.94 22.84
C ARG A 262 -13.49 13.78 21.58
N ASN A 263 -12.58 13.72 20.63
CA ASN A 263 -12.64 14.52 19.40
C ASN A 263 -13.77 14.05 18.47
N LEU A 264 -14.03 12.76 18.39
CA LEU A 264 -15.08 12.20 17.53
C LEU A 264 -16.48 12.34 18.16
N PHE A 265 -16.63 11.98 19.45
CA PHE A 265 -17.94 11.85 20.12
C PHE A 265 -18.21 12.92 21.18
N GLY A 266 -17.25 13.77 21.52
CA GLY A 266 -17.35 14.72 22.63
C GLY A 266 -17.16 14.09 24.02
N SER A 267 -16.77 12.81 24.13
CA SER A 267 -16.60 12.05 25.37
C SER A 267 -15.43 11.07 25.25
N GLU A 268 -14.62 10.94 26.30
CA GLU A 268 -13.45 10.05 26.34
C GLU A 268 -13.79 8.55 26.39
N THR A 269 -15.07 8.21 26.62
CA THR A 269 -15.49 6.83 26.91
C THR A 269 -16.57 6.29 25.97
N THR A 270 -16.93 7.05 24.92
CA THR A 270 -17.99 6.64 23.99
C THR A 270 -17.47 5.69 22.89
N ALA A 271 -16.24 5.87 22.42
CA ALA A 271 -15.68 5.00 21.41
C ALA A 271 -15.50 3.57 21.94
N ASN A 272 -15.86 2.59 21.12
CA ASN A 272 -15.64 1.17 21.41
C ASN A 272 -14.43 0.68 20.61
N PRO A 273 -13.37 0.11 21.25
CA PRO A 273 -12.17 -0.34 20.55
C PRO A 273 -12.43 -1.39 19.47
N TYR A 274 -13.48 -2.21 19.62
CA TYR A 274 -13.84 -3.25 18.66
C TYR A 274 -14.51 -2.72 17.37
N HIS A 275 -14.75 -1.42 17.25
CA HIS A 275 -15.18 -0.81 15.99
C HIS A 275 -14.01 -0.44 15.07
N TYR A 276 -12.74 -0.59 15.51
CA TYR A 276 -11.55 -0.14 14.79
C TYR A 276 -10.54 -1.27 14.60
N GLY A 277 -9.69 -1.15 13.58
CA GLY A 277 -8.77 -2.19 13.14
C GLY A 277 -9.41 -3.13 12.11
N HIS A 278 -10.29 -2.60 11.28
CA HIS A 278 -11.02 -3.33 10.24
C HIS A 278 -10.74 -2.77 8.85
N LEU A 279 -11.39 -3.34 7.81
CA LEU A 279 -11.25 -2.92 6.42
C LEU A 279 -12.43 -2.03 5.99
N PRO A 280 -12.27 -0.70 5.89
CA PRO A 280 -13.26 0.17 5.26
C PRO A 280 -13.26 0.02 3.74
N GLU A 281 -14.43 0.06 3.11
CA GLU A 281 -14.61 0.06 1.65
C GLU A 281 -15.45 1.27 1.24
N VAL A 282 -14.92 2.11 0.34
CA VAL A 282 -15.59 3.31 -0.19
C VAL A 282 -16.03 3.06 -1.62
N THR A 283 -17.31 3.30 -1.89
CA THR A 283 -17.89 3.32 -3.23
C THR A 283 -18.09 4.78 -3.66
N VAL A 284 -17.52 5.15 -4.80
CA VAL A 284 -17.73 6.48 -5.40
C VAL A 284 -19.06 6.48 -6.14
N ASN A 285 -19.91 7.47 -5.84
CA ASN A 285 -21.19 7.65 -6.49
C ASN A 285 -21.06 8.50 -7.78
N PRO A 286 -21.98 8.36 -8.76
CA PRO A 286 -21.93 9.12 -10.01
C PRO A 286 -21.89 10.64 -9.85
N ASP A 287 -22.42 11.18 -8.75
CA ASP A 287 -22.45 12.62 -8.42
C ASP A 287 -21.16 13.13 -7.73
N GLY A 288 -20.14 12.27 -7.57
CA GLY A 288 -18.87 12.62 -6.92
C GLY A 288 -18.90 12.55 -5.40
N THR A 289 -19.98 12.06 -4.80
CA THR A 289 -20.02 11.70 -3.37
C THR A 289 -19.47 10.28 -3.15
N GLY A 290 -19.33 9.85 -1.91
CA GLY A 290 -18.93 8.49 -1.54
C GLY A 290 -19.84 7.90 -0.48
N THR A 291 -19.98 6.56 -0.50
CA THR A 291 -20.56 5.78 0.58
C THR A 291 -19.52 4.83 1.13
N ILE A 292 -19.61 4.52 2.43
CA ILE A 292 -18.63 3.69 3.12
C ILE A 292 -19.30 2.58 3.92
N LYS A 293 -18.64 1.42 4.01
CA LYS A 293 -18.95 0.30 4.92
C LYS A 293 -17.65 -0.27 5.49
N LYS A 294 -17.70 -0.96 6.63
CA LYS A 294 -16.58 -1.70 7.21
C LYS A 294 -16.80 -3.20 7.11
N HIS A 295 -15.73 -3.93 6.82
CA HIS A 295 -15.74 -5.39 6.79
C HIS A 295 -15.09 -5.93 8.08
N TYR A 296 -15.90 -6.41 8.99
CA TYR A 296 -15.46 -6.95 10.28
C TYR A 296 -14.95 -8.39 10.18
N CYS A 297 -15.41 -9.17 9.20
CA CYS A 297 -15.06 -10.59 9.06
C CYS A 297 -13.67 -10.85 8.46
N LEU A 298 -12.91 -9.81 8.08
CA LEU A 298 -11.52 -9.96 7.65
C LEU A 298 -10.55 -10.05 8.84
N GLY A 299 -11.05 -10.00 10.06
CA GLY A 299 -10.27 -9.98 11.27
C GLY A 299 -9.88 -8.56 11.69
N ARG A 300 -9.49 -8.43 12.95
CA ARG A 300 -9.06 -7.18 13.56
C ARG A 300 -7.57 -7.25 13.81
N ILE A 301 -6.79 -6.58 12.95
CA ILE A 301 -5.33 -6.54 12.92
C ILE A 301 -4.87 -5.12 12.60
N SER A 302 -3.56 -4.87 12.60
CA SER A 302 -2.99 -3.63 12.08
C SER A 302 -3.01 -3.69 10.55
N HIS A 303 -4.21 -3.46 9.96
CA HIS A 303 -4.36 -3.53 8.52
C HIS A 303 -3.52 -2.48 7.82
N GLU A 304 -2.64 -2.96 6.97
CA GLU A 304 -1.92 -2.16 5.99
C GLU A 304 -2.61 -2.29 4.61
N LEU A 305 -1.91 -2.01 3.52
CA LEU A 305 -2.46 -2.15 2.18
C LEU A 305 -2.92 -3.61 1.92
N VAL A 306 -4.19 -3.77 1.58
CA VAL A 306 -4.78 -5.08 1.26
C VAL A 306 -4.85 -5.27 -0.25
N GLN A 307 -4.69 -6.50 -0.74
CA GLN A 307 -4.77 -6.81 -2.17
C GLN A 307 -5.81 -7.89 -2.43
N VAL A 308 -6.83 -7.54 -3.20
CA VAL A 308 -7.80 -8.52 -3.73
C VAL A 308 -7.24 -9.15 -5.00
N MET A 309 -7.33 -10.47 -5.09
CA MET A 309 -6.87 -11.25 -6.24
C MET A 309 -7.88 -11.18 -7.41
N PRO A 310 -7.46 -11.59 -8.64
CA PRO A 310 -8.32 -11.56 -9.84
C PRO A 310 -9.59 -12.40 -9.74
N ASP A 311 -9.63 -13.38 -8.83
CA ASP A 311 -10.85 -14.17 -8.54
C ASP A 311 -11.93 -13.38 -7.80
N LYS A 312 -11.66 -12.11 -7.45
CA LYS A 312 -12.54 -11.20 -6.70
C LYS A 312 -13.02 -11.74 -5.35
N ARG A 313 -12.29 -12.69 -4.79
CA ARG A 313 -12.63 -13.40 -3.54
C ARG A 313 -11.46 -13.51 -2.58
N THR A 314 -10.28 -13.80 -3.10
CA THR A 314 -9.08 -13.99 -2.27
C THR A 314 -8.45 -12.64 -1.96
N VAL A 315 -8.20 -12.36 -0.69
CA VAL A 315 -7.61 -11.11 -0.19
C VAL A 315 -6.36 -11.46 0.60
N LEU A 316 -5.24 -10.83 0.28
CA LEU A 316 -4.02 -10.87 1.10
C LEU A 316 -3.88 -9.55 1.86
N MET A 317 -3.48 -9.64 3.12
CA MET A 317 -3.44 -8.51 4.05
C MET A 317 -2.08 -8.47 4.74
N GLY A 318 -1.42 -7.31 4.68
CA GLY A 318 -0.31 -6.97 5.54
C GLY A 318 -0.79 -6.71 6.96
N ASP A 319 0.13 -6.76 7.90
CA ASP A 319 -0.12 -6.57 9.33
C ASP A 319 1.09 -5.80 9.91
N ASP A 320 0.99 -4.48 9.94
CA ASP A 320 2.04 -3.60 10.44
C ASP A 320 2.17 -3.65 11.96
N ALA A 321 2.62 -4.79 12.45
CA ALA A 321 2.86 -5.00 13.86
C ALA A 321 4.24 -5.62 14.13
N THR A 322 4.78 -5.38 15.32
CA THR A 322 5.88 -6.20 15.86
C THR A 322 5.29 -7.51 16.34
N ASN A 323 5.82 -8.66 15.89
CA ASN A 323 5.16 -9.95 16.00
C ASN A 323 3.81 -9.99 15.26
N GLY A 324 3.78 -9.39 14.05
CA GLY A 324 2.67 -9.46 13.12
C GLY A 324 2.64 -10.75 12.30
N GLY A 325 1.56 -10.95 11.56
CA GLY A 325 1.28 -12.11 10.72
C GLY A 325 1.02 -11.76 9.25
N LEU A 326 1.03 -12.77 8.38
CA LEU A 326 0.49 -12.68 7.04
C LEU A 326 -0.89 -13.33 7.03
N PHE A 327 -1.92 -12.57 6.68
CA PHE A 327 -3.30 -13.03 6.69
C PHE A 327 -3.87 -13.15 5.27
N MET A 328 -4.78 -14.12 5.11
CA MET A 328 -5.53 -14.32 3.87
C MET A 328 -7.00 -14.50 4.22
N PHE A 329 -7.87 -13.82 3.47
CA PHE A 329 -9.31 -14.03 3.55
C PHE A 329 -9.82 -14.56 2.21
N VAL A 330 -10.75 -15.52 2.25
CA VAL A 330 -11.40 -16.04 1.06
C VAL A 330 -12.90 -15.81 1.20
N ALA A 331 -13.41 -14.85 0.43
CA ALA A 331 -14.82 -14.47 0.44
C ALA A 331 -15.71 -15.60 -0.10
N ASP A 332 -16.95 -15.70 0.38
CA ASP A 332 -17.95 -16.66 -0.08
C ASP A 332 -18.41 -16.38 -1.52
N ARG A 333 -18.47 -15.09 -1.88
CA ARG A 333 -18.95 -14.61 -3.19
C ARG A 333 -17.92 -13.68 -3.84
N GLU A 334 -17.93 -13.66 -5.17
CA GLU A 334 -17.14 -12.69 -5.92
C GLU A 334 -17.64 -11.25 -5.67
N ALA A 335 -16.69 -10.33 -5.54
CA ALA A 335 -16.93 -8.90 -5.35
C ALA A 335 -17.77 -8.55 -4.10
N ASP A 336 -17.73 -9.42 -3.08
CA ASP A 336 -18.43 -9.24 -1.83
C ASP A 336 -17.58 -9.76 -0.65
N LEU A 337 -17.01 -8.84 0.13
CA LEU A 337 -16.17 -9.15 1.30
C LEU A 337 -16.97 -9.26 2.61
N SER A 338 -18.30 -9.28 2.55
CA SER A 338 -19.15 -9.30 3.75
C SER A 338 -19.20 -10.64 4.48
N ALA A 339 -18.73 -11.73 3.85
CA ALA A 339 -18.69 -13.07 4.44
C ALA A 339 -17.55 -13.89 3.86
N GLY A 340 -16.90 -14.73 4.66
CA GLY A 340 -15.84 -15.61 4.20
C GLY A 340 -15.03 -16.25 5.32
N THR A 341 -13.94 -16.89 4.93
CA THR A 341 -13.02 -17.61 5.84
C THR A 341 -11.70 -16.90 5.96
N LEU A 342 -11.26 -16.68 7.20
CA LEU A 342 -9.98 -16.06 7.54
C LEU A 342 -8.92 -17.13 7.80
N TYR A 343 -7.70 -16.88 7.31
CA TYR A 343 -6.53 -17.74 7.46
C TYR A 343 -5.33 -16.93 7.92
N VAL A 344 -4.41 -17.58 8.65
CA VAL A 344 -3.08 -17.05 8.97
C VAL A 344 -2.01 -17.99 8.39
N ALA A 345 -0.93 -17.41 7.89
CA ALA A 345 0.20 -18.15 7.34
C ALA A 345 0.99 -18.87 8.43
N LYS A 346 1.54 -20.03 8.06
CA LYS A 346 2.57 -20.74 8.79
C LYS A 346 3.83 -20.80 7.95
N TRP A 347 4.87 -20.13 8.42
CA TRP A 347 6.20 -20.11 7.85
C TRP A 347 6.96 -21.40 8.21
N THR A 348 7.51 -22.08 7.22
CA THR A 348 8.45 -23.18 7.42
C THR A 348 9.77 -22.80 6.79
N GLN A 349 10.76 -22.49 7.62
CA GLN A 349 12.05 -21.94 7.19
C GLN A 349 12.76 -22.85 6.21
N VAL A 350 13.16 -22.32 5.05
CA VAL A 350 13.99 -22.99 4.03
C VAL A 350 15.41 -22.42 4.02
N SER A 351 15.54 -21.10 4.25
CA SER A 351 16.84 -20.43 4.35
C SER A 351 16.77 -19.35 5.43
N SER A 352 17.83 -19.21 6.21
CA SER A 352 18.03 -18.14 7.19
C SER A 352 18.94 -17.02 6.68
N SER A 353 19.54 -17.20 5.50
CA SER A 353 20.46 -16.22 4.90
C SER A 353 19.70 -15.03 4.31
N GLY A 354 20.29 -13.84 4.41
CA GLY A 354 19.68 -12.60 3.95
C GLY A 354 18.34 -12.33 4.66
N ALA A 355 17.31 -11.97 3.89
CA ALA A 355 15.97 -11.77 4.42
C ALA A 355 15.22 -13.09 4.74
N GLY A 356 15.87 -14.26 4.54
CA GLY A 356 15.26 -15.56 4.76
C GLY A 356 14.38 -16.02 3.59
N ALA A 357 14.00 -17.31 3.63
CA ALA A 357 13.03 -17.89 2.71
C ALA A 357 12.28 -19.04 3.39
N ALA A 358 11.03 -19.27 2.96
CA ALA A 358 10.18 -20.34 3.51
C ALA A 358 9.22 -20.92 2.49
N THR A 359 8.71 -22.11 2.80
CA THR A 359 7.41 -22.56 2.30
C THR A 359 6.31 -22.07 3.24
N LEU A 360 5.14 -21.79 2.68
CA LEU A 360 3.96 -21.34 3.44
C LEU A 360 2.90 -22.44 3.45
N SER A 361 2.28 -22.62 4.60
CA SER A 361 1.00 -23.35 4.76
C SER A 361 0.04 -22.48 5.54
N TRP A 362 -1.26 -22.80 5.52
CA TRP A 362 -2.30 -21.92 6.05
C TRP A 362 -3.07 -22.59 7.17
N ILE A 363 -3.32 -21.84 8.24
CA ILE A 363 -4.18 -22.25 9.36
C ILE A 363 -5.53 -21.55 9.16
N ASN A 364 -6.59 -22.32 9.10
CA ASN A 364 -7.97 -21.81 9.07
C ASN A 364 -8.34 -21.28 10.47
N LEU A 365 -8.60 -19.99 10.59
CA LEU A 365 -8.99 -19.34 11.84
C LEU A 365 -10.49 -19.42 12.08
N GLY A 366 -11.31 -19.48 11.00
CA GLY A 366 -12.74 -19.59 11.09
C GLY A 366 -13.48 -18.83 9.98
N HIS A 367 -14.80 -19.01 9.94
CA HIS A 367 -15.72 -18.36 9.01
C HIS A 367 -16.70 -17.47 9.76
N ALA A 368 -17.00 -16.28 9.18
CA ALA A 368 -18.00 -15.35 9.70
C ALA A 368 -18.57 -14.44 8.62
N THR A 369 -19.66 -13.75 8.96
CA THR A 369 -20.12 -12.56 8.24
C THR A 369 -19.73 -11.29 9.00
N SER A 370 -19.63 -10.16 8.30
CA SER A 370 -19.35 -8.84 8.94
C SER A 370 -20.43 -8.48 9.97
N ASP A 371 -21.71 -8.73 9.65
CA ASP A 371 -22.84 -8.43 10.56
C ASP A 371 -22.77 -9.24 11.86
N GLU A 372 -22.36 -10.53 11.79
CA GLU A 372 -22.14 -11.36 12.97
C GLU A 372 -21.06 -10.76 13.87
N ILE A 373 -19.93 -10.35 13.28
CA ILE A 373 -18.80 -9.84 14.06
C ILE A 373 -19.08 -8.44 14.59
N GLU A 374 -19.73 -7.56 13.81
CA GLU A 374 -20.17 -6.26 14.30
C GLU A 374 -21.16 -6.40 15.49
N SER A 375 -22.07 -7.36 15.43
CA SER A 375 -22.97 -7.66 16.56
C SER A 375 -22.21 -8.09 17.80
N LEU A 376 -21.14 -8.89 17.66
CA LEU A 376 -20.27 -9.27 18.78
C LEU A 376 -19.48 -8.07 19.29
N ALA A 377 -18.94 -7.23 18.39
CA ALA A 377 -18.23 -6.00 18.74
C ALA A 377 -19.11 -5.03 19.56
N ASN A 378 -20.40 -4.96 19.25
CA ASN A 378 -21.36 -4.10 19.97
C ASN A 378 -21.74 -4.61 21.36
N THR A 379 -21.48 -5.90 21.67
CA THR A 379 -22.00 -6.53 22.88
C THR A 379 -20.93 -7.07 23.83
N LEU A 380 -19.73 -7.38 23.31
CA LEU A 380 -18.67 -8.00 24.10
C LEU A 380 -17.58 -7.00 24.49
N THR A 381 -16.95 -7.28 25.62
CA THR A 381 -15.69 -6.65 26.05
C THR A 381 -14.54 -7.66 25.92
N ALA A 382 -13.28 -7.21 25.99
CA ALA A 382 -12.12 -8.10 25.97
C ALA A 382 -12.19 -9.15 27.09
N ALA A 383 -12.69 -8.75 28.26
CA ALA A 383 -12.87 -9.63 29.41
C ALA A 383 -13.94 -10.72 29.20
N ASP A 384 -14.89 -10.54 28.28
CA ASP A 384 -15.88 -11.57 27.93
C ASP A 384 -15.30 -12.61 26.97
N ILE A 385 -14.30 -12.23 26.15
CA ILE A 385 -13.72 -13.07 25.09
C ILE A 385 -12.58 -13.95 25.62
N MET A 386 -11.59 -13.35 26.29
CA MET A 386 -10.43 -14.07 26.79
C MET A 386 -9.84 -13.48 28.07
N ASP A 387 -9.19 -14.32 28.83
CA ASP A 387 -8.34 -13.89 29.91
C ASP A 387 -6.95 -13.58 29.35
N VAL A 388 -6.41 -12.40 29.63
CA VAL A 388 -5.07 -11.97 29.24
C VAL A 388 -4.25 -11.63 30.48
N LYS A 389 -3.05 -12.21 30.61
CA LYS A 389 -2.09 -11.95 31.70
C LYS A 389 -0.77 -11.48 31.07
N THR A 390 -0.13 -10.49 31.68
CA THR A 390 1.19 -9.96 31.27
C THR A 390 2.35 -10.61 32.04
N ALA A 391 2.04 -11.41 33.05
CA ALA A 391 2.99 -12.24 33.82
C ALA A 391 2.51 -13.68 33.81
N ASP A 392 3.46 -14.64 33.96
CA ASP A 392 3.15 -16.07 34.02
C ASP A 392 2.22 -16.35 35.21
N PRO A 393 0.98 -16.81 34.95
CA PRO A 393 0.03 -17.12 36.02
C PRO A 393 0.34 -18.45 36.75
N LEU A 394 1.35 -19.21 36.28
CA LEU A 394 1.67 -20.55 36.76
C LEU A 394 0.47 -21.54 36.68
N ASP A 395 -0.40 -21.33 35.69
CA ASP A 395 -1.60 -22.09 35.39
C ASP A 395 -1.50 -22.63 33.95
N THR A 396 -1.46 -23.96 33.81
CA THR A 396 -1.28 -24.66 32.52
C THR A 396 -2.47 -24.50 31.55
N SER A 397 -3.60 -23.96 32.04
CA SER A 397 -4.72 -23.61 31.17
C SER A 397 -4.49 -22.35 30.31
N TYR A 398 -3.43 -21.59 30.63
CA TYR A 398 -3.01 -20.44 29.80
C TYR A 398 -1.92 -20.85 28.83
N THR A 399 -1.97 -20.29 27.64
CA THR A 399 -0.91 -20.43 26.63
C THR A 399 -0.11 -19.13 26.53
N LYS A 400 1.22 -19.25 26.60
CA LYS A 400 2.14 -18.13 26.41
C LYS A 400 2.24 -17.82 24.91
N ILE A 401 2.05 -16.57 24.53
CA ILE A 401 2.19 -16.05 23.16
C ILE A 401 3.06 -14.79 23.13
N ASN A 402 3.53 -14.39 21.95
CA ASN A 402 4.02 -13.05 21.69
C ASN A 402 2.89 -12.21 21.10
N PHE A 403 2.74 -10.98 21.58
CA PHE A 403 1.78 -9.99 21.08
C PHE A 403 2.46 -8.62 21.09
N ASN A 404 2.60 -7.98 19.93
CA ASN A 404 3.26 -6.68 19.76
C ASN A 404 4.62 -6.60 20.48
N GLY A 405 5.46 -7.63 20.33
CA GLY A 405 6.80 -7.69 20.92
C GLY A 405 6.83 -8.01 22.43
N THR A 406 5.70 -8.31 23.06
CA THR A 406 5.61 -8.65 24.48
C THR A 406 5.01 -10.03 24.70
N PHE A 407 5.33 -10.65 25.86
CA PHE A 407 4.70 -11.91 26.23
C PHE A 407 3.34 -11.67 26.87
N ASN A 408 2.35 -12.42 26.38
CA ASN A 408 1.05 -12.57 27.03
C ASN A 408 0.79 -14.05 27.33
N TRP A 409 0.05 -14.32 28.39
CA TRP A 409 -0.52 -15.64 28.73
C TRP A 409 -2.03 -15.51 28.56
N ILE A 410 -2.59 -16.25 27.63
CA ILE A 410 -4.00 -16.10 27.23
C ILE A 410 -4.77 -17.40 27.38
N ARG A 411 -6.06 -17.25 27.62
CA ARG A 411 -7.05 -18.34 27.65
C ARG A 411 -8.36 -17.83 27.08
N VAL A 412 -8.79 -18.40 25.94
CA VAL A 412 -10.11 -18.09 25.35
C VAL A 412 -11.21 -18.67 26.22
N LYS A 413 -12.25 -17.90 26.49
CA LYS A 413 -13.40 -18.34 27.27
C LYS A 413 -14.29 -19.33 26.50
N PRO A 414 -14.98 -20.25 27.21
CA PRO A 414 -15.89 -21.20 26.57
C PRO A 414 -16.92 -20.50 25.65
N GLY A 415 -17.05 -20.98 24.43
CA GLY A 415 -17.97 -20.43 23.43
C GLY A 415 -17.51 -19.15 22.71
N MET A 416 -16.34 -18.58 23.08
CA MET A 416 -15.87 -17.31 22.53
C MET A 416 -14.87 -17.45 21.38
N THR A 417 -14.70 -18.63 20.81
CA THR A 417 -13.74 -18.86 19.70
C THR A 417 -13.98 -17.91 18.52
N LYS A 418 -15.23 -17.73 18.07
CA LYS A 418 -15.54 -16.80 16.96
C LYS A 418 -15.17 -15.35 17.30
N ALA A 419 -15.53 -14.87 18.49
CA ALA A 419 -15.15 -13.54 18.95
C ALA A 419 -13.62 -13.39 19.06
N ALA A 420 -12.93 -14.37 19.59
CA ALA A 420 -11.46 -14.37 19.66
C ALA A 420 -10.83 -14.33 18.26
N THR A 421 -11.34 -15.11 17.31
CA THR A 421 -10.86 -15.13 15.91
C THR A 421 -10.90 -13.75 15.27
N PHE A 422 -12.01 -13.04 15.39
CA PHE A 422 -12.28 -11.86 14.56
C PHE A 422 -12.14 -10.52 15.32
N LEU A 423 -12.17 -10.50 16.66
CA LEU A 423 -12.02 -9.30 17.48
C LEU A 423 -10.67 -9.26 18.24
N GLU A 424 -10.05 -10.42 18.50
CA GLU A 424 -8.73 -10.57 19.12
C GLU A 424 -7.79 -11.37 18.18
N THR A 425 -7.80 -11.03 16.91
CA THR A 425 -7.21 -11.84 15.82
C THR A 425 -5.74 -12.12 16.02
N HIS A 426 -4.92 -11.13 16.40
CA HIS A 426 -3.49 -11.30 16.67
C HIS A 426 -3.25 -12.36 17.77
N ARG A 427 -3.92 -12.22 18.91
CA ARG A 427 -3.76 -13.15 20.04
C ARG A 427 -4.24 -14.54 19.67
N TYR A 428 -5.36 -14.65 18.95
CA TYR A 428 -5.90 -15.94 18.54
C TYR A 428 -5.04 -16.63 17.47
N ALA A 429 -4.54 -15.89 16.48
CA ALA A 429 -3.61 -16.40 15.46
C ALA A 429 -2.32 -16.96 16.10
N ALA A 430 -1.74 -16.24 17.06
CA ALA A 430 -0.60 -16.71 17.83
C ALA A 430 -0.94 -17.97 18.65
N LEU A 431 -2.12 -18.02 19.29
CA LEU A 431 -2.59 -19.15 20.10
C LEU A 431 -2.68 -20.44 19.28
N VAL A 432 -3.18 -20.38 18.05
CA VAL A 432 -3.35 -21.55 17.18
C VAL A 432 -2.09 -21.89 16.37
N GLY A 433 -0.98 -21.17 16.60
CA GLY A 433 0.34 -21.48 16.04
C GLY A 433 0.62 -20.85 14.67
N GLY A 434 -0.09 -19.78 14.32
CA GLY A 434 0.26 -18.92 13.17
C GLY A 434 1.67 -18.35 13.32
N SER A 435 2.31 -18.02 12.19
CA SER A 435 3.61 -17.35 12.20
C SER A 435 3.43 -15.86 12.47
N MET A 436 3.50 -15.51 13.75
CA MET A 436 3.39 -14.16 14.26
C MET A 436 4.78 -13.59 14.60
N GLY A 437 5.73 -13.76 13.68
CA GLY A 437 7.11 -13.34 13.90
C GLY A 437 7.56 -12.21 12.96
N PHE A 438 6.72 -11.75 12.06
CA PHE A 438 7.06 -10.67 11.12
C PHE A 438 7.14 -9.32 11.83
N THR A 439 7.98 -8.43 11.29
CA THR A 439 8.16 -7.08 11.83
C THR A 439 7.84 -6.06 10.75
N LYS A 440 6.70 -5.37 10.89
CA LYS A 440 6.20 -4.38 9.94
C LYS A 440 6.01 -4.96 8.54
N LEU A 441 4.99 -5.82 8.40
CA LEU A 441 4.54 -6.36 7.12
C LEU A 441 3.53 -5.39 6.50
N GLU A 442 4.02 -4.53 5.63
CA GLU A 442 3.33 -3.38 5.05
C GLU A 442 2.53 -3.74 3.78
N GLY A 443 2.71 -2.96 2.73
CA GLY A 443 1.98 -3.06 1.49
C GLY A 443 2.07 -4.39 0.77
N THR A 444 0.97 -4.77 0.09
CA THR A 444 0.89 -5.95 -0.76
C THR A 444 0.38 -5.60 -2.15
N THR A 445 0.87 -6.29 -3.19
CA THR A 445 0.37 -6.15 -4.56
C THR A 445 0.62 -7.41 -5.38
N VAL A 446 -0.13 -7.62 -6.46
CA VAL A 446 -0.06 -8.84 -7.28
C VAL A 446 0.38 -8.56 -8.71
N ASN A 447 1.31 -9.37 -9.21
CA ASN A 447 1.62 -9.58 -10.62
C ASN A 447 0.76 -10.75 -11.10
N ILE A 448 -0.33 -10.41 -11.78
CA ILE A 448 -1.36 -11.37 -12.19
C ILE A 448 -0.82 -12.35 -13.23
N LYS A 449 -0.06 -11.83 -14.20
CA LYS A 449 0.50 -12.64 -15.30
C LYS A 449 1.40 -13.76 -14.79
N ASP A 450 2.25 -13.48 -13.81
CA ASP A 450 3.22 -14.42 -13.29
C ASP A 450 2.73 -15.19 -12.05
N LYS A 451 1.55 -14.83 -11.51
CA LYS A 451 0.99 -15.34 -10.26
C LYS A 451 1.96 -15.16 -9.07
N VAL A 452 2.50 -13.97 -8.94
CA VAL A 452 3.40 -13.59 -7.85
C VAL A 452 2.79 -12.45 -7.06
N LEU A 453 2.63 -12.64 -5.76
CA LEU A 453 2.36 -11.56 -4.81
C LEU A 453 3.69 -10.92 -4.39
N TYR A 454 3.73 -9.61 -4.29
CA TYR A 454 4.80 -8.88 -3.61
C TYR A 454 4.28 -8.35 -2.29
N SER A 455 5.11 -8.45 -1.24
CA SER A 455 4.78 -7.96 0.10
C SER A 455 5.99 -7.24 0.69
N ALA A 456 5.80 -6.02 1.14
CA ALA A 456 6.82 -5.23 1.79
C ALA A 456 7.01 -5.69 3.24
N MET A 457 8.25 -5.86 3.65
CA MET A 457 8.68 -6.04 5.02
C MET A 457 9.57 -4.87 5.34
N SER A 458 8.99 -3.84 5.96
CA SER A 458 9.68 -2.57 6.19
C SER A 458 10.97 -2.77 7.00
N ARG A 459 10.97 -3.75 7.91
CA ARG A 459 12.15 -4.11 8.71
C ARG A 459 12.27 -5.62 8.86
N VAL A 460 13.44 -6.17 8.59
CA VAL A 460 13.77 -7.57 8.89
C VAL A 460 14.62 -7.58 10.15
N GLU A 461 13.98 -7.48 11.33
CA GLU A 461 14.65 -7.34 12.61
C GLU A 461 13.87 -7.95 13.77
N LYS A 462 14.27 -7.71 15.01
CA LYS A 462 13.58 -8.10 16.26
C LYS A 462 13.13 -9.56 16.25
N SER A 463 11.81 -9.81 16.25
CA SER A 463 11.23 -11.17 16.29
C SER A 463 11.61 -12.04 15.10
N MET A 464 12.08 -11.46 13.99
CA MET A 464 12.56 -12.22 12.82
C MET A 464 13.99 -12.75 13.00
N VAL A 465 14.78 -12.22 13.93
CA VAL A 465 16.20 -12.57 14.07
C VAL A 465 16.39 -13.75 15.02
N ARG A 466 17.20 -14.72 14.60
CA ARG A 466 17.55 -15.90 15.40
C ARG A 466 18.08 -15.52 16.78
N GLY A 467 17.55 -16.14 17.82
CA GLY A 467 17.95 -15.92 19.21
C GLY A 467 17.28 -14.73 19.90
N ASN A 468 16.42 -13.97 19.20
CA ASN A 468 15.54 -13.01 19.85
C ASN A 468 14.47 -13.75 20.68
N ALA A 469 14.20 -13.25 21.89
CA ALA A 469 13.25 -13.90 22.80
C ALA A 469 11.80 -13.93 22.25
N ALA A 470 11.44 -12.95 21.41
CA ALA A 470 10.14 -12.88 20.74
C ALA A 470 10.09 -13.66 19.41
N SER A 471 11.21 -14.25 18.95
CA SER A 471 11.26 -15.08 17.75
C SER A 471 10.39 -16.31 17.93
N THR A 472 9.62 -16.64 16.89
CA THR A 472 8.80 -17.85 16.83
C THR A 472 9.43 -18.87 15.87
N ASP A 473 8.99 -18.89 14.62
CA ASP A 473 9.43 -19.80 13.56
C ASP A 473 10.16 -19.06 12.41
N VAL A 474 10.05 -17.74 12.34
CA VAL A 474 10.90 -16.92 11.48
C VAL A 474 12.23 -16.68 12.16
N ALA A 475 13.35 -17.07 11.54
CA ALA A 475 14.67 -16.99 12.15
C ALA A 475 15.75 -16.70 11.11
N VAL A 476 15.97 -15.43 10.77
CA VAL A 476 17.07 -14.99 9.92
C VAL A 476 18.37 -14.88 10.72
N ASP A 477 19.51 -15.07 10.05
CA ASP A 477 20.82 -15.06 10.72
C ASP A 477 21.25 -13.67 11.19
N LYS A 478 20.82 -12.61 10.48
CA LYS A 478 21.20 -11.23 10.73
C LYS A 478 20.05 -10.29 10.38
N ALA A 479 19.89 -9.24 11.17
CA ALA A 479 18.96 -8.16 10.84
C ALA A 479 19.34 -7.44 9.54
N ILE A 480 18.32 -6.98 8.82
CA ILE A 480 18.40 -6.03 7.71
C ILE A 480 17.38 -4.94 8.05
N SER A 481 17.84 -3.88 8.74
CA SER A 481 16.95 -2.82 9.22
C SER A 481 16.33 -2.03 8.07
N ALA A 482 17.00 -1.97 6.94
CA ALA A 482 16.48 -1.41 5.69
C ALA A 482 15.39 -2.27 5.02
N GLY A 483 15.06 -3.44 5.56
CA GLY A 483 13.95 -4.27 5.10
C GLY A 483 14.14 -4.92 3.73
N ALA A 484 13.03 -5.43 3.19
CA ALA A 484 13.00 -6.11 1.89
C ALA A 484 11.58 -6.17 1.33
N VAL A 485 11.44 -6.31 0.00
CA VAL A 485 10.19 -6.76 -0.61
C VAL A 485 10.29 -8.23 -0.96
N TYR A 486 9.37 -9.02 -0.43
CA TYR A 486 9.26 -10.45 -0.70
C TYR A 486 8.40 -10.72 -1.92
N ALA A 487 8.73 -11.79 -2.63
CA ALA A 487 7.92 -12.38 -3.69
C ALA A 487 7.36 -13.73 -3.21
N LEU A 488 6.07 -13.92 -3.39
CA LEU A 488 5.33 -15.12 -2.98
C LEU A 488 4.67 -15.74 -4.20
N ASN A 489 5.05 -16.97 -4.56
CA ASN A 489 4.39 -17.71 -5.64
C ASN A 489 3.01 -18.18 -5.20
N MET A 490 2.02 -18.07 -6.08
CA MET A 490 0.62 -18.41 -5.76
C MET A 490 0.13 -19.61 -6.57
N LYS A 491 -0.61 -20.51 -5.91
CA LYS A 491 -1.14 -21.74 -6.53
C LYS A 491 -2.58 -22.01 -6.08
N GLY A 492 -3.34 -22.68 -6.94
CA GLY A 492 -4.62 -23.30 -6.60
C GLY A 492 -4.49 -24.70 -6.03
N GLY A 493 -5.62 -25.27 -5.60
CA GLY A 493 -5.70 -26.65 -5.11
C GLY A 493 -4.98 -26.89 -3.78
N GLN A 494 -4.84 -25.83 -2.96
CA GLN A 494 -4.20 -25.92 -1.65
C GLN A 494 -5.20 -26.38 -0.58
N THR A 495 -4.66 -26.97 0.48
CA THR A 495 -5.42 -27.29 1.70
C THR A 495 -4.85 -26.54 2.89
N ASP A 496 -5.69 -26.27 3.88
CA ASP A 496 -5.25 -25.79 5.17
C ASP A 496 -4.55 -26.90 5.97
N ARG A 497 -3.96 -26.56 7.11
CA ARG A 497 -3.22 -27.51 7.95
C ARG A 497 -4.12 -28.59 8.59
N SER A 498 -5.42 -28.43 8.59
CA SER A 498 -6.38 -29.46 9.03
C SER A 498 -6.82 -30.39 7.88
N GLY A 499 -6.40 -30.12 6.64
CA GLY A 499 -6.76 -30.88 5.45
C GLY A 499 -8.00 -30.32 4.74
N GLY A 500 -8.59 -29.21 5.21
CA GLY A 500 -9.70 -28.52 4.57
C GLY A 500 -9.25 -27.85 3.25
N ALA A 501 -10.06 -27.98 2.19
CA ALA A 501 -9.75 -27.33 0.91
C ALA A 501 -9.83 -25.80 1.03
N ILE A 502 -8.82 -25.10 0.52
CA ILE A 502 -8.84 -23.64 0.36
C ILE A 502 -9.40 -23.34 -1.03
N ASN A 503 -10.62 -22.78 -1.08
CA ASN A 503 -11.33 -22.54 -2.34
C ASN A 503 -10.81 -21.27 -3.05
N SER A 504 -9.54 -21.29 -3.44
CA SER A 504 -8.87 -20.24 -4.16
C SER A 504 -7.78 -20.80 -5.10
N ASN A 505 -7.57 -20.11 -6.23
CA ASN A 505 -6.44 -20.35 -7.14
C ASN A 505 -5.26 -19.39 -6.90
N TRP A 506 -5.31 -18.61 -5.83
CA TRP A 506 -4.39 -17.52 -5.50
C TRP A 506 -3.87 -17.64 -4.06
N VAL A 507 -3.47 -18.85 -3.67
CA VAL A 507 -2.93 -19.12 -2.33
C VAL A 507 -1.41 -19.05 -2.37
N PRO A 508 -0.75 -18.16 -1.60
CA PRO A 508 0.71 -18.13 -1.48
C PRO A 508 1.24 -19.44 -0.90
N VAL A 509 2.30 -19.99 -1.52
CA VAL A 509 2.89 -21.29 -1.13
C VAL A 509 4.35 -21.19 -0.69
N ASP A 510 4.99 -20.07 -0.96
CA ASP A 510 6.35 -19.75 -0.53
C ASP A 510 6.52 -18.25 -0.36
N MET A 511 7.66 -17.84 0.22
CA MET A 511 8.01 -16.46 0.44
C MET A 511 9.53 -16.31 0.46
N ALA A 512 10.08 -15.46 -0.42
CA ALA A 512 11.51 -15.16 -0.48
C ALA A 512 11.75 -13.78 -1.10
N ALA A 513 12.76 -13.05 -0.63
CA ALA A 513 13.09 -11.74 -1.17
C ALA A 513 14.10 -11.86 -2.35
N PRO A 514 13.78 -11.32 -3.55
CA PRO A 514 14.76 -11.17 -4.63
C PRO A 514 15.90 -10.25 -4.19
N ALA A 515 17.15 -10.58 -4.56
CA ALA A 515 18.34 -9.83 -4.12
C ALA A 515 18.30 -8.33 -4.49
N ALA A 516 17.66 -7.97 -5.60
CA ALA A 516 17.49 -6.58 -6.02
C ALA A 516 16.48 -5.81 -5.16
N LEU A 517 15.64 -6.52 -4.39
CA LEU A 517 14.59 -5.98 -3.53
C LEU A 517 14.91 -6.15 -2.04
N VAL A 518 16.18 -6.23 -1.70
CA VAL A 518 16.68 -6.25 -0.32
C VAL A 518 17.43 -4.96 -0.06
N GLY A 519 17.08 -4.27 1.02
CA GLY A 519 17.77 -3.08 1.48
C GLY A 519 19.20 -3.38 1.95
N GLU A 520 19.98 -2.34 2.16
CA GLU A 520 21.39 -2.45 2.58
C GLU A 520 21.69 -1.46 3.70
N ASP A 521 21.89 -2.00 4.90
CA ASP A 521 22.31 -1.22 6.06
C ASP A 521 23.77 -0.75 5.90
N LEU A 522 24.04 0.53 6.11
CA LEU A 522 25.39 1.07 6.15
C LEU A 522 26.04 0.84 7.53
N ALA A 523 27.31 0.49 7.53
CA ALA A 523 28.06 0.35 8.78
C ALA A 523 28.25 1.69 9.52
N THR A 524 28.24 2.80 8.80
CA THR A 524 28.30 4.18 9.32
C THR A 524 27.45 5.07 8.42
N ALA A 525 26.76 6.05 9.02
CA ALA A 525 25.97 7.00 8.27
C ALA A 525 26.80 7.76 7.23
N ASP A 526 26.24 7.96 6.05
CA ASP A 526 26.89 8.70 4.95
C ASP A 526 27.03 10.21 5.24
N ALA A 527 27.46 10.98 4.24
CA ALA A 527 27.68 12.42 4.37
C ALA A 527 26.40 13.21 4.68
N LEU A 528 25.22 12.72 4.25
CA LEU A 528 23.91 13.35 4.50
C LEU A 528 23.30 12.90 5.83
N GLY A 529 23.65 11.72 6.33
CA GLY A 529 23.07 11.10 7.50
C GLY A 529 22.36 9.78 7.21
N ASN A 530 22.22 9.36 5.94
CA ASN A 530 21.59 8.10 5.59
C ASN A 530 22.29 6.93 6.29
N THR A 531 21.52 6.03 6.87
CA THR A 531 22.00 4.79 7.51
C THR A 531 21.71 3.55 6.66
N ALA A 532 21.00 3.72 5.54
CA ALA A 532 20.89 2.75 4.46
C ALA A 532 21.52 3.27 3.16
N ASN A 533 21.90 2.34 2.27
CA ASN A 533 22.45 2.68 0.97
C ASN A 533 21.38 3.35 0.09
N ALA A 534 21.60 4.63 -0.26
CA ALA A 534 20.66 5.44 -1.03
C ALA A 534 20.41 4.94 -2.48
N ASP A 535 21.19 3.97 -2.98
CA ASP A 535 20.97 3.33 -4.28
C ASP A 535 20.20 2.00 -4.18
N ARG A 536 19.67 1.71 -2.99
CA ARG A 536 18.78 0.58 -2.69
C ARG A 536 17.52 1.05 -1.98
N ILE A 537 16.50 0.20 -1.96
CA ILE A 537 15.31 0.45 -1.16
C ILE A 537 15.66 0.47 0.34
N ALA A 538 14.97 1.28 1.10
CA ALA A 538 15.03 1.25 2.56
C ALA A 538 13.64 1.41 3.15
N ASN A 539 13.29 0.54 4.09
CA ASN A 539 11.98 0.46 4.72
C ASN A 539 10.85 0.56 3.66
N PRO A 540 10.75 -0.42 2.74
CA PRO A 540 9.68 -0.44 1.74
C PRO A 540 8.33 -0.56 2.44
N ASP A 541 7.38 0.21 1.95
CA ASP A 541 6.05 0.33 2.52
C ASP A 541 4.99 0.12 1.43
N ASN A 542 4.53 1.19 0.80
CA ASN A 542 3.51 1.14 -0.23
C ASN A 542 3.99 0.39 -1.49
N LEU A 543 3.20 -0.56 -1.97
CA LEU A 543 3.50 -1.34 -3.18
C LEU A 543 2.37 -1.24 -4.20
N LYS A 544 2.75 -1.11 -5.49
CA LYS A 544 1.79 -1.29 -6.59
C LYS A 544 2.45 -1.86 -7.83
N PHE A 545 1.86 -2.93 -8.38
CA PHE A 545 2.30 -3.54 -9.63
C PHE A 545 1.49 -2.98 -10.81
N SER A 546 2.19 -2.62 -11.89
CA SER A 546 1.63 -2.30 -13.20
C SER A 546 1.88 -3.46 -14.14
N GLU A 547 0.81 -4.11 -14.58
CA GLU A 547 0.89 -5.26 -15.52
C GLU A 547 1.45 -4.84 -16.88
N LYS A 548 1.00 -3.70 -17.40
CA LYS A 548 1.41 -3.21 -18.71
C LYS A 548 2.86 -2.76 -18.72
N LEU A 549 3.32 -2.06 -17.69
CA LEU A 549 4.71 -1.63 -17.53
C LEU A 549 5.64 -2.76 -17.05
N ARG A 550 5.11 -3.88 -16.61
CA ARG A 550 5.87 -4.97 -15.96
C ARG A 550 6.74 -4.45 -14.81
N THR A 551 6.18 -3.52 -14.06
CA THR A 551 6.91 -2.74 -13.05
C THR A 551 6.23 -2.81 -11.69
N LEU A 552 7.00 -3.17 -10.67
CA LEU A 552 6.65 -3.02 -9.27
C LEU A 552 7.11 -1.62 -8.83
N PHE A 553 6.18 -0.77 -8.47
CA PHE A 553 6.44 0.50 -7.78
C PHE A 553 6.54 0.25 -6.29
N ILE A 554 7.49 0.94 -5.62
CA ILE A 554 7.80 0.77 -4.20
C ILE A 554 7.97 2.17 -3.59
N GLY A 555 7.11 2.55 -2.65
CA GLY A 555 7.27 3.72 -1.79
C GLY A 555 8.04 3.36 -0.52
N GLU A 556 8.71 4.33 0.07
CA GLU A 556 9.45 4.19 1.33
C GLU A 556 8.76 4.95 2.46
N ASP A 557 8.65 4.31 3.63
CA ASP A 557 8.53 4.94 4.95
C ASP A 557 9.85 4.73 5.71
N SER A 558 10.87 5.51 5.35
CA SER A 558 12.22 5.22 5.80
C SER A 558 12.74 6.20 6.84
N SER A 559 13.01 5.68 8.04
CA SER A 559 13.85 6.32 9.04
C SER A 559 15.37 6.10 8.81
N MET A 560 15.75 5.61 7.61
CA MET A 560 17.13 5.33 7.24
C MET A 560 17.61 6.16 6.03
N HIS A 561 16.70 6.79 5.28
CA HIS A 561 16.98 7.76 4.23
C HIS A 561 16.54 9.17 4.63
N VAL A 562 17.39 10.15 4.41
CA VAL A 562 17.08 11.58 4.66
C VAL A 562 15.94 12.07 3.76
N ASN A 563 15.95 11.66 2.51
CA ASN A 563 14.81 11.79 1.59
C ASN A 563 14.32 10.39 1.24
N ASN A 564 13.05 10.13 1.41
CA ASN A 564 12.41 8.89 0.96
C ASN A 564 12.17 8.92 -0.56
N PHE A 565 12.08 7.75 -1.18
CA PHE A 565 12.02 7.62 -2.62
C PHE A 565 10.80 6.80 -3.08
N LEU A 566 10.36 7.07 -4.30
CA LEU A 566 9.55 6.16 -5.10
C LEU A 566 10.48 5.43 -6.08
N TRP A 567 10.43 4.11 -6.06
CA TRP A 567 11.20 3.22 -6.93
C TRP A 567 10.32 2.54 -7.96
N ALA A 568 10.92 2.18 -9.10
CA ALA A 568 10.35 1.33 -10.13
C ALA A 568 11.27 0.12 -10.35
N TYR A 569 10.79 -1.07 -10.07
CA TYR A 569 11.48 -2.33 -10.32
C TYR A 569 10.84 -3.07 -11.48
N ASN A 570 11.54 -3.15 -12.62
CA ASN A 570 11.08 -3.93 -13.75
C ASN A 570 11.35 -5.41 -13.50
N VAL A 571 10.28 -6.22 -13.44
CA VAL A 571 10.39 -7.64 -13.08
C VAL A 571 10.99 -8.53 -14.16
N ASP A 572 10.98 -8.08 -15.42
CA ASP A 572 11.53 -8.84 -16.54
C ASP A 572 13.05 -8.60 -16.68
N THR A 573 13.49 -7.33 -16.59
CA THR A 573 14.91 -6.96 -16.68
C THR A 573 15.65 -6.99 -15.35
N LYS A 574 14.94 -7.10 -14.23
CA LYS A 574 15.48 -7.06 -12.85
C LYS A 574 16.18 -5.74 -12.51
N THR A 575 15.75 -4.65 -13.14
CA THR A 575 16.34 -3.31 -12.97
C THR A 575 15.52 -2.51 -11.97
N LEU A 576 16.19 -1.97 -10.94
CA LEU A 576 15.63 -1.04 -9.96
C LEU A 576 16.03 0.39 -10.34
N SER A 577 15.07 1.31 -10.40
CA SER A 577 15.29 2.71 -10.75
C SER A 577 14.63 3.64 -9.74
N ARG A 578 15.37 4.60 -9.17
CA ARG A 578 14.80 5.69 -8.37
C ARG A 578 14.06 6.63 -9.31
N VAL A 579 12.75 6.84 -9.10
CA VAL A 579 11.88 7.59 -10.01
C VAL A 579 11.61 8.99 -9.49
N LEU A 580 11.41 9.12 -8.17
CA LEU A 580 11.04 10.35 -7.51
C LEU A 580 11.71 10.39 -6.14
N SER A 581 12.06 11.60 -5.68
CA SER A 581 12.45 11.88 -4.30
C SER A 581 11.38 12.72 -3.63
N CYS A 582 10.90 12.27 -2.47
CA CYS A 582 10.04 13.03 -1.58
C CYS A 582 10.80 14.20 -0.95
N PRO A 583 10.14 15.21 -0.39
CA PRO A 583 10.79 16.20 0.47
C PRO A 583 11.49 15.54 1.66
N ALA A 584 12.57 16.11 2.16
CA ALA A 584 13.29 15.55 3.31
C ALA A 584 12.37 15.41 4.53
N GLY A 585 12.49 14.28 5.23
CA GLY A 585 11.66 13.91 6.36
C GLY A 585 10.19 13.66 6.02
N ALA A 586 9.90 13.37 4.74
CA ALA A 586 8.56 12.93 4.29
C ALA A 586 8.60 11.48 3.86
N GLU A 587 7.52 10.79 4.11
CA GLU A 587 7.24 9.44 3.64
C GLU A 587 6.59 9.44 2.25
N SER A 588 6.79 8.39 1.45
CA SER A 588 6.17 8.18 0.14
C SER A 588 4.94 7.28 0.27
N THR A 589 3.75 7.89 0.19
CA THR A 589 2.45 7.23 0.44
C THR A 589 1.52 7.29 -0.76
N GLY A 590 0.32 6.73 -0.62
CA GLY A 590 -0.78 6.85 -1.56
C GLY A 590 -0.51 6.24 -2.93
N LEU A 591 0.39 5.29 -3.00
CA LEU A 591 0.85 4.69 -4.24
C LEU A 591 -0.27 3.88 -4.92
N HIS A 592 -0.66 4.34 -6.12
CA HIS A 592 -1.64 3.65 -6.95
C HIS A 592 -1.30 3.81 -8.43
N ALA A 593 -0.88 2.73 -9.10
CA ALA A 593 -0.60 2.72 -10.53
C ALA A 593 -1.80 2.19 -11.32
N VAL A 594 -2.18 2.90 -12.36
CA VAL A 594 -3.27 2.54 -13.28
C VAL A 594 -2.73 2.47 -14.69
N ASP A 595 -2.81 1.31 -15.30
CA ASP A 595 -2.28 1.06 -16.64
C ASP A 595 -3.00 1.87 -17.72
N GLU A 596 -4.32 2.11 -17.56
CA GLU A 596 -5.09 2.89 -18.50
C GLU A 596 -6.39 3.48 -17.90
N ILE A 597 -6.55 4.81 -18.02
CA ILE A 597 -7.84 5.50 -17.91
C ILE A 597 -7.99 6.42 -19.12
N ASN A 598 -8.96 6.16 -19.99
CA ASN A 598 -9.23 6.92 -21.21
C ASN A 598 -7.99 7.09 -22.11
N GLY A 599 -7.17 6.03 -22.20
CA GLY A 599 -5.94 5.99 -23.00
C GLY A 599 -4.69 6.56 -22.34
N TRP A 600 -4.73 6.93 -21.06
CA TRP A 600 -3.61 7.49 -20.30
C TRP A 600 -3.24 6.63 -19.10
N THR A 601 -1.95 6.59 -18.77
CA THR A 601 -1.37 5.87 -17.63
C THR A 601 -1.06 6.84 -16.50
N TYR A 602 -1.37 6.44 -15.25
CA TYR A 602 -1.17 7.27 -14.05
C TYR A 602 -0.48 6.49 -12.94
N VAL A 603 0.35 7.18 -12.16
CA VAL A 603 0.92 6.68 -10.90
C VAL A 603 0.64 7.74 -9.83
N MET A 604 -0.35 7.48 -8.99
CA MET A 604 -0.62 8.32 -7.82
C MET A 604 0.53 8.17 -6.82
N SER A 605 0.91 9.27 -6.20
CA SER A 605 1.95 9.30 -5.16
C SER A 605 1.71 10.53 -4.29
N ASN A 606 1.46 10.31 -3.02
CA ASN A 606 1.34 11.34 -2.01
C ASN A 606 2.63 11.39 -1.17
N PHE A 607 2.77 12.36 -0.30
CA PHE A 607 3.76 12.32 0.78
C PHE A 607 3.16 12.91 2.03
N GLN A 608 3.58 12.40 3.19
CA GLN A 608 3.08 12.80 4.48
C GLN A 608 4.18 13.32 5.40
N HIS A 609 3.80 14.00 6.49
CA HIS A 609 4.59 14.56 7.60
C HIS A 609 5.91 15.23 7.22
N VAL A 610 5.89 16.04 6.15
CA VAL A 610 7.07 16.69 5.58
C VAL A 610 7.91 17.42 6.65
N GLY A 611 9.20 17.12 6.69
CA GLY A 611 10.11 17.69 7.69
C GLY A 611 9.92 17.08 9.08
N ASP A 612 9.52 15.82 9.16
CA ASP A 612 9.61 15.04 10.40
C ASP A 612 11.08 14.72 10.67
N TRP A 613 11.68 15.60 11.50
CA TRP A 613 13.13 15.58 11.74
C TRP A 613 13.49 14.58 12.83
N GLU A 614 14.01 13.42 12.44
CA GLU A 614 14.56 12.40 13.32
C GLU A 614 16.06 12.63 13.57
N SER A 615 16.49 12.48 14.82
CA SER A 615 17.92 12.48 15.19
C SER A 615 18.36 11.00 15.42
N PRO A 616 19.55 10.60 14.97
CA PRO A 616 20.62 11.41 14.32
C PRO A 616 20.48 11.51 12.79
N LEU A 617 19.47 10.91 12.15
CA LEU A 617 19.33 10.83 10.70
C LEU A 617 19.44 12.20 10.02
N HIS A 618 18.67 13.18 10.50
CA HIS A 618 18.55 14.49 9.87
C HIS A 618 19.48 15.57 10.45
N ASP A 619 20.29 15.28 11.47
CA ASP A 619 21.10 16.29 12.16
C ASP A 619 22.04 17.07 11.24
N LYS A 620 22.57 16.41 10.19
CA LYS A 620 23.50 17.03 9.24
C LYS A 620 22.82 17.94 8.22
N VAL A 621 21.54 17.78 7.97
CA VAL A 621 20.80 18.45 6.88
C VAL A 621 19.73 19.43 7.39
N LYS A 622 19.17 19.19 8.58
CA LYS A 622 18.04 19.93 9.14
C LYS A 622 18.22 21.45 9.12
N ALA A 623 19.41 21.95 9.51
CA ALA A 623 19.67 23.39 9.56
C ALA A 623 19.53 24.07 8.18
N ALA A 624 19.88 23.36 7.10
CA ALA A 624 19.77 23.87 5.73
C ALA A 624 18.37 23.69 5.16
N LEU A 625 17.66 22.62 5.53
CA LEU A 625 16.41 22.21 4.89
C LEU A 625 15.15 22.72 5.61
N ASP A 626 15.15 22.81 6.95
CA ASP A 626 13.93 23.18 7.71
C ASP A 626 13.32 24.52 7.29
N PRO A 627 14.08 25.60 7.02
CA PRO A 627 13.49 26.85 6.53
C PRO A 627 12.79 26.69 5.17
N LEU A 628 13.35 25.86 4.27
CA LEU A 628 12.80 25.61 2.94
C LEU A 628 11.54 24.73 3.02
N VAL A 629 11.59 23.68 3.82
CA VAL A 629 10.43 22.79 4.06
C VAL A 629 9.28 23.57 4.67
N ARG A 630 9.53 24.40 5.68
CA ARG A 630 8.51 25.27 6.30
C ARG A 630 7.85 26.21 5.29
N ALA A 631 8.66 26.83 4.43
CA ALA A 631 8.16 27.73 3.39
C ALA A 631 7.28 27.01 2.35
N ASN A 632 7.65 25.78 1.99
CA ASN A 632 6.95 25.00 0.97
C ASN A 632 5.64 24.35 1.48
N TYR A 633 5.57 23.97 2.78
CA TYR A 633 4.53 23.09 3.33
C TYR A 633 3.87 23.65 4.59
N LYS A 634 3.40 24.92 4.53
CA LYS A 634 2.58 25.55 5.58
C LYS A 634 3.19 25.41 6.99
N ASP A 635 4.46 25.70 7.13
CA ASP A 635 5.20 25.53 8.39
C ASP A 635 5.22 24.06 8.88
N ARG A 636 5.26 23.11 7.94
CA ARG A 636 5.20 21.65 8.13
C ARG A 636 3.84 21.13 8.65
N PHE A 637 2.77 21.89 8.48
CA PHE A 637 1.41 21.43 8.73
C PHE A 637 0.71 20.92 7.46
N GLY A 638 1.31 21.07 6.28
CA GLY A 638 0.75 20.64 5.02
C GLY A 638 1.61 19.57 4.35
N ALA A 639 0.95 18.73 3.57
CA ALA A 639 1.54 17.66 2.76
C ALA A 639 0.83 17.59 1.41
N THR A 640 1.40 16.86 0.44
CA THR A 640 0.92 16.94 -0.94
C THR A 640 0.16 15.70 -1.35
N VAL A 641 -0.98 15.91 -2.01
CA VAL A 641 -1.72 14.89 -2.77
C VAL A 641 -1.53 15.15 -4.25
N GLY A 642 -1.05 14.15 -5.01
CA GLY A 642 -0.77 14.32 -6.42
C GLY A 642 -0.40 13.03 -7.15
N TYR A 643 0.21 13.18 -8.32
CA TYR A 643 0.57 12.03 -9.15
C TYR A 643 1.83 12.29 -9.99
N LEU A 644 2.55 11.21 -10.29
CA LEU A 644 3.62 11.18 -11.26
C LEU A 644 3.02 11.18 -12.67
N THR A 645 3.50 12.07 -13.53
CA THR A 645 3.07 12.28 -14.91
C THR A 645 4.26 12.56 -15.80
N ALA A 646 4.04 13.13 -16.99
CA ALA A 646 5.11 13.60 -17.86
C ALA A 646 4.76 14.94 -18.50
N ASP A 647 5.75 15.63 -19.05
CA ASP A 647 5.60 16.90 -19.74
C ASP A 647 5.99 16.76 -21.23
N PRO A 648 5.24 17.41 -22.16
CA PRO A 648 4.07 18.28 -21.94
C PRO A 648 2.74 17.52 -21.73
N THR A 649 2.69 16.21 -22.02
CA THR A 649 1.49 15.38 -21.87
C THR A 649 1.72 14.29 -20.84
N SER A 650 0.65 13.76 -20.24
CA SER A 650 0.71 12.56 -19.41
C SER A 650 1.23 11.34 -20.19
N ILE A 651 1.51 10.26 -19.50
CA ILE A 651 2.05 9.02 -20.08
C ILE A 651 0.95 8.34 -20.90
N LYS A 652 1.28 7.98 -22.15
CA LYS A 652 0.40 7.24 -23.06
C LYS A 652 1.17 6.04 -23.62
N LEU A 653 0.76 4.82 -23.25
CA LEU A 653 1.39 3.55 -23.62
C LEU A 653 0.81 2.98 -24.90
#